data_9d70af9a0df092586bf9340b3b76a811
#
_entry.id   9d70af9a0df092586bf9340b3b76a811
#
_cell.length_a   1.000
_cell.length_b   1.000
_cell.length_c   1.000
_cell.angle_alpha   90.00
_cell.angle_beta   90.00
_cell.angle_gamma   90.00
#
_symmetry.space_group_name_H-M   'P 1'
#
loop_
_entity.id
_entity.type
_entity.pdbx_description
1 polymer ?
#
loop_
_entity_poly.entity_id
_entity_poly.type
_entity_poly.pdbx_seq_one_letter_code
_entity_poly.pdbx_strand_id
1 'polypeptide(L)'
;MASETELINVYGARVHNLKNIDVTIPRDSLTVITGLSGSGKSSLAFDTIFAEGQRRYIETFSAYARGFLGKLERPDVDKITGLSPVISIEQKTTNKNPRSTVGTTTEIYDFLRLLFARAGEAYSYITGEKMVKYTDEQILELILEKYIGKKIYILAPVVRNRKGHYKELFEQIRKKGYLNVRVDGDIREIIPGMKVDRYKNHNIEILVDKLVVSNKFADKLKASVRTAMKQGSGLILLQDVEADEVRHYSRSLMCPTTGLSYSEPAPHNFSFNSPQGACPRCKGLGDVDQVDIEKIIPNPDISISAGGIAPLGKEKSNMLFWQITAICEKYGVTLKTPIKDIPEEAIEEILYGTNERLKIKNESLGNSNYMVSYEGVTKYIEMQQDDEASATAQKWAGQYITTSVCPECNGQRLNKEALHFKINEKNIAELADMDIQTLFDWFSDSETEVTEKQRLIATEIKKEILSRLQFLLDVGLGYLSLSRASASLSGGESQRIRLATQIGSQLVNVLYILDEPSIGLHQRDNRKLIDSLKKLRDTGNSVVVVEHDKDMMLASDYIVDMGPFAGRKGGEVVFAGVPDEMLKRNTLTSNYLNGKLEIAVPKKRRKGNGKHLIIEGASGNNLKNVSVSLPLGTFTCITGVSGSGKSTLINETLQPILSQKFYRSLKDPLPYESISGIEDLDKVVSVDQSPIGRTPRSNPATYTGVFSDIRTLFTGMPEAKIRGYKPGRFSFNVKGGRCETCKGNGYKTIEMNFLPDVMVPCESCHGKRYNRETLEVRFKGKSIADVLDMTINVAVDFFENVPSILNKIKVLQEVGLGYIKLGQSSTTLSGGESQRVKLATELARTDTGNTMYVLDEPTTGLHFEDIRVLLGVLNKLVEKGNTVIVIEHNLDIIKCADHIVDLGPDGGEKGGYILATGTPEEIVKNKESYTALYLREELV
;
A
#
# COMPACT_ATOMS: atom_id res chain seq x y z
N MET A 1 36.26 -31.96 -8.74
CA MET A 1 35.18 -31.72 -9.73
C MET A 1 33.88 -31.96 -8.98
N ALA A 2 33.05 -30.93 -8.83
CA ALA A 2 31.70 -31.10 -8.28
C ALA A 2 30.90 -32.05 -9.18
N SER A 3 30.07 -32.91 -8.62
CA SER A 3 29.20 -33.80 -9.40
C SER A 3 28.24 -32.97 -10.25
N GLU A 4 27.77 -33.49 -11.43
CA GLU A 4 26.78 -32.76 -12.26
C GLU A 4 25.48 -32.37 -11.50
N THR A 5 25.23 -33.00 -10.38
CA THR A 5 24.08 -32.74 -9.49
C THR A 5 24.28 -31.50 -8.58
N GLU A 6 25.50 -30.99 -8.46
CA GLU A 6 25.82 -29.82 -7.62
C GLU A 6 25.83 -28.50 -8.38
N LEU A 7 25.52 -28.50 -9.68
CA LEU A 7 25.62 -27.35 -10.55
C LEU A 7 24.30 -27.10 -11.31
N ILE A 8 23.93 -25.84 -11.45
CA ILE A 8 22.91 -25.38 -12.40
C ILE A 8 23.64 -24.99 -13.69
N ASN A 9 23.42 -25.70 -14.78
CA ASN A 9 24.05 -25.40 -16.05
C ASN A 9 23.02 -24.89 -17.04
N VAL A 10 23.26 -23.71 -17.60
CA VAL A 10 22.50 -23.09 -18.68
C VAL A 10 23.32 -23.15 -19.92
N TYR A 11 22.78 -23.72 -21.01
CA TYR A 11 23.44 -23.87 -22.30
C TYR A 11 22.66 -23.13 -23.38
N GLY A 12 23.38 -22.29 -24.13
CA GLY A 12 22.85 -21.63 -25.32
C GLY A 12 21.70 -20.65 -25.06
N ALA A 13 21.77 -19.85 -24.04
CA ALA A 13 20.72 -18.86 -23.74
C ALA A 13 20.76 -17.67 -24.72
N ARG A 14 19.60 -17.38 -25.37
CA ARG A 14 19.45 -16.36 -26.42
C ARG A 14 18.27 -15.41 -26.17
N VAL A 15 17.71 -15.41 -24.96
CA VAL A 15 16.57 -14.57 -24.61
C VAL A 15 16.97 -13.10 -24.66
N HIS A 16 16.17 -12.26 -25.30
CA HIS A 16 16.38 -10.82 -25.50
C HIS A 16 17.73 -10.44 -26.11
N ASN A 17 18.67 -9.94 -25.30
CA ASN A 17 19.99 -9.52 -25.76
C ASN A 17 21.11 -10.54 -25.46
N LEU A 18 20.78 -11.68 -24.87
CA LEU A 18 21.76 -12.74 -24.60
C LEU A 18 22.33 -13.32 -25.89
N LYS A 19 23.64 -13.49 -25.93
CA LYS A 19 24.38 -13.89 -27.13
C LYS A 19 24.78 -15.36 -27.11
N ASN A 20 23.81 -16.26 -27.03
CA ASN A 20 24.04 -17.72 -27.02
C ASN A 20 25.06 -18.11 -25.93
N ILE A 21 24.76 -17.71 -24.71
CA ILE A 21 25.68 -17.85 -23.57
C ILE A 21 25.51 -19.18 -22.85
N ASP A 22 26.64 -19.70 -22.39
CA ASP A 22 26.71 -20.81 -21.45
C ASP A 22 27.14 -20.27 -20.08
N VAL A 23 26.45 -20.70 -19.01
CA VAL A 23 26.78 -20.30 -17.64
C VAL A 23 26.53 -21.43 -16.66
N THR A 24 27.45 -21.61 -15.74
CA THR A 24 27.36 -22.59 -14.64
C THR A 24 27.26 -21.84 -13.32
N ILE A 25 26.27 -22.20 -12.50
CA ILE A 25 25.98 -21.61 -11.18
C ILE A 25 26.04 -22.74 -10.15
N PRO A 26 26.85 -22.64 -9.07
CA PRO A 26 26.85 -23.63 -7.99
C PRO A 26 25.47 -23.68 -7.29
N ARG A 27 25.05 -24.89 -6.93
CA ARG A 27 23.89 -25.07 -6.03
C ARG A 27 24.29 -24.82 -4.59
N ASP A 28 23.32 -24.64 -3.73
CA ASP A 28 23.47 -24.41 -2.28
C ASP A 28 24.48 -23.27 -2.00
N SER A 29 24.43 -22.24 -2.84
CA SER A 29 25.30 -21.06 -2.82
C SER A 29 24.51 -19.78 -2.95
N LEU A 30 25.09 -18.69 -2.46
CA LEU A 30 24.65 -17.33 -2.73
C LEU A 30 25.39 -16.81 -3.97
N THR A 31 24.70 -16.78 -5.10
CA THR A 31 25.25 -16.30 -6.38
C THR A 31 24.71 -14.91 -6.70
N VAL A 32 25.59 -13.96 -7.00
CA VAL A 32 25.22 -12.62 -7.46
C VAL A 32 25.41 -12.51 -8.98
N ILE A 33 24.35 -12.10 -9.69
CA ILE A 33 24.40 -11.73 -11.10
C ILE A 33 24.48 -10.21 -11.18
N THR A 34 25.59 -9.68 -11.67
CA THR A 34 25.88 -8.24 -11.74
C THR A 34 26.24 -7.79 -13.17
N GLY A 35 26.53 -6.49 -13.34
CA GLY A 35 26.88 -5.86 -14.62
C GLY A 35 26.08 -4.60 -14.91
N LEU A 36 26.38 -3.88 -15.98
CA LEU A 36 25.70 -2.65 -16.38
C LEU A 36 24.18 -2.79 -16.51
N SER A 37 23.44 -1.70 -16.33
CA SER A 37 22.00 -1.68 -16.64
C SER A 37 21.78 -2.03 -18.11
N GLY A 38 20.88 -3.01 -18.41
CA GLY A 38 20.65 -3.51 -19.75
C GLY A 38 21.72 -4.48 -20.30
N SER A 39 22.63 -5.00 -19.48
CA SER A 39 23.63 -6.01 -19.90
C SER A 39 23.06 -7.42 -20.08
N GLY A 40 21.82 -7.72 -19.63
CA GLY A 40 21.17 -9.00 -19.76
C GLY A 40 20.98 -9.78 -18.44
N LYS A 41 21.25 -9.16 -17.28
CA LYS A 41 21.10 -9.80 -15.96
C LYS A 41 19.71 -10.39 -15.72
N SER A 42 18.68 -9.55 -15.85
CA SER A 42 17.29 -9.99 -15.66
C SER A 42 16.85 -10.98 -16.73
N SER A 43 17.37 -10.85 -17.97
CA SER A 43 17.13 -11.82 -19.04
C SER A 43 17.67 -13.20 -18.71
N LEU A 44 18.83 -13.29 -18.04
CA LEU A 44 19.38 -14.56 -17.57
C LEU A 44 18.62 -15.09 -16.35
N ALA A 45 18.44 -14.26 -15.31
CA ALA A 45 17.86 -14.69 -14.03
C ALA A 45 16.37 -15.00 -14.14
N PHE A 46 15.57 -14.07 -14.69
CA PHE A 46 14.10 -14.16 -14.69
C PHE A 46 13.56 -14.73 -15.99
N ASP A 47 13.97 -14.19 -17.15
CA ASP A 47 13.39 -14.60 -18.44
C ASP A 47 13.96 -15.93 -18.95
N THR A 48 15.06 -16.44 -18.36
CA THR A 48 15.67 -17.73 -18.71
C THR A 48 15.53 -18.75 -17.57
N ILE A 49 16.23 -18.55 -16.44
CA ILE A 49 16.33 -19.55 -15.37
C ILE A 49 14.97 -19.71 -14.67
N PHE A 50 14.37 -18.61 -14.21
CA PHE A 50 13.07 -18.65 -13.53
C PHE A 50 11.95 -19.13 -14.47
N ALA A 51 11.89 -18.59 -15.69
CA ALA A 51 10.87 -18.96 -16.66
C ALA A 51 10.88 -20.47 -16.99
N GLU A 52 12.07 -21.07 -17.17
CA GLU A 52 12.19 -22.51 -17.41
C GLU A 52 11.84 -23.33 -16.16
N GLY A 53 12.27 -22.88 -14.98
CA GLY A 53 11.91 -23.55 -13.72
C GLY A 53 10.41 -23.54 -13.46
N GLN A 54 9.74 -22.39 -13.65
CA GLN A 54 8.30 -22.25 -13.53
C GLN A 54 7.56 -23.12 -14.57
N ARG A 55 8.02 -23.14 -15.82
CA ARG A 55 7.45 -23.97 -16.89
C ARG A 55 7.48 -25.46 -16.52
N ARG A 56 8.64 -25.95 -16.02
CA ARG A 56 8.79 -27.36 -15.56
C ARG A 56 7.88 -27.68 -14.40
N TYR A 57 7.75 -26.76 -13.43
CA TYR A 57 6.85 -26.93 -12.30
C TYR A 57 5.39 -27.06 -12.74
N ILE A 58 4.93 -26.19 -13.65
CA ILE A 58 3.57 -26.27 -14.21
C ILE A 58 3.35 -27.55 -15.03
N GLU A 59 4.37 -28.07 -15.69
CA GLU A 59 4.26 -29.35 -16.42
C GLU A 59 3.99 -30.56 -15.51
N THR A 60 4.31 -30.46 -14.20
CA THR A 60 3.97 -31.52 -13.23
C THR A 60 2.49 -31.56 -12.87
N PHE A 61 1.71 -30.52 -13.19
CA PHE A 61 0.28 -30.44 -12.87
C PHE A 61 -0.57 -31.33 -13.81
N SER A 62 -1.76 -31.68 -13.36
CA SER A 62 -2.71 -32.42 -14.17
C SER A 62 -3.07 -31.65 -15.47
N ALA A 63 -3.47 -32.37 -16.52
CA ALA A 63 -3.89 -31.77 -17.78
C ALA A 63 -5.03 -30.74 -17.61
N TYR A 64 -5.92 -30.98 -16.65
CA TYR A 64 -7.00 -30.06 -16.29
C TYR A 64 -6.46 -28.75 -15.70
N ALA A 65 -5.58 -28.82 -14.70
CA ALA A 65 -4.95 -27.64 -14.10
C ALA A 65 -4.11 -26.85 -15.12
N ARG A 66 -3.37 -27.53 -15.99
CA ARG A 66 -2.61 -26.88 -17.08
C ARG A 66 -3.51 -26.16 -18.09
N GLY A 67 -4.73 -26.66 -18.32
CA GLY A 67 -5.71 -26.00 -19.19
C GLY A 67 -6.17 -24.64 -18.66
N PHE A 68 -6.21 -24.44 -17.32
CA PHE A 68 -6.51 -23.17 -16.68
C PHE A 68 -5.31 -22.23 -16.61
N LEU A 69 -4.09 -22.78 -16.43
CA LEU A 69 -2.88 -22.00 -16.24
C LEU A 69 -2.27 -21.52 -17.56
N GLY A 70 -2.74 -22.05 -18.70
CA GLY A 70 -2.20 -21.74 -20.02
C GLY A 70 -0.87 -22.46 -20.32
N LYS A 71 -0.42 -22.38 -21.57
CA LYS A 71 0.91 -22.88 -21.98
C LYS A 71 1.93 -21.75 -21.79
N LEU A 72 2.88 -21.93 -20.90
CA LEU A 72 4.07 -21.07 -20.83
C LEU A 72 4.97 -21.40 -22.04
N GLU A 73 5.42 -20.35 -22.73
CA GLU A 73 6.41 -20.50 -23.80
C GLU A 73 7.74 -20.91 -23.18
N ARG A 74 8.45 -21.83 -23.87
CA ARG A 74 9.79 -22.19 -23.46
C ARG A 74 10.73 -21.02 -23.78
N PRO A 75 11.59 -20.59 -22.82
CA PRO A 75 12.59 -19.59 -23.13
C PRO A 75 13.55 -20.09 -24.24
N ASP A 76 14.10 -19.16 -25.01
CA ASP A 76 15.06 -19.48 -26.08
C ASP A 76 16.40 -19.87 -25.45
N VAL A 77 16.51 -21.15 -25.12
CA VAL A 77 17.66 -21.80 -24.46
C VAL A 77 17.76 -23.26 -24.96
N ASP A 78 18.96 -23.71 -25.20
CA ASP A 78 19.16 -25.08 -25.65
C ASP A 78 18.79 -26.09 -24.56
N LYS A 79 19.37 -25.94 -23.37
CA LYS A 79 19.16 -26.84 -22.23
C LYS A 79 19.46 -26.12 -20.89
N ILE A 80 18.72 -26.46 -19.85
CA ILE A 80 19.07 -26.13 -18.47
C ILE A 80 19.02 -27.42 -17.65
N THR A 81 20.07 -27.69 -16.86
CA THR A 81 20.16 -28.85 -15.96
C THR A 81 20.35 -28.39 -14.52
N GLY A 82 20.05 -29.24 -13.54
CA GLY A 82 20.27 -28.98 -12.12
C GLY A 82 19.25 -28.03 -11.47
N LEU A 83 18.14 -27.64 -12.15
CA LEU A 83 17.12 -26.78 -11.56
C LEU A 83 16.35 -27.50 -10.45
N SER A 84 16.31 -26.87 -9.29
CA SER A 84 15.35 -27.13 -8.20
C SER A 84 14.02 -26.38 -8.48
N PRO A 85 12.95 -26.60 -7.71
CA PRO A 85 11.78 -25.72 -7.70
C PRO A 85 12.20 -24.26 -7.52
N VAL A 86 11.63 -23.35 -8.31
CA VAL A 86 12.09 -21.95 -8.36
C VAL A 86 11.04 -21.03 -7.77
N ILE A 87 11.48 -20.11 -6.90
CA ILE A 87 10.66 -19.03 -6.33
C ILE A 87 11.31 -17.71 -6.70
N SER A 88 10.53 -16.79 -7.30
CA SER A 88 11.01 -15.43 -7.55
C SER A 88 10.44 -14.43 -6.54
N ILE A 89 11.28 -13.49 -6.13
CA ILE A 89 10.94 -12.39 -5.24
C ILE A 89 11.27 -11.08 -5.95
N GLU A 90 10.28 -10.59 -6.72
CA GLU A 90 10.38 -9.35 -7.49
C GLU A 90 9.88 -8.14 -6.71
N GLN A 91 10.31 -6.95 -7.11
CA GLN A 91 9.89 -5.67 -6.53
C GLN A 91 8.45 -5.26 -6.81
N LYS A 92 7.83 -5.77 -7.87
CA LYS A 92 6.51 -5.32 -8.30
C LYS A 92 5.46 -5.55 -7.21
N THR A 93 4.97 -4.49 -6.60
CA THR A 93 3.82 -4.51 -5.70
C THR A 93 2.56 -4.69 -6.52
N THR A 94 2.02 -5.89 -6.54
CA THR A 94 0.77 -6.19 -7.25
C THR A 94 -0.46 -6.05 -6.35
N ASN A 95 -0.27 -6.03 -5.03
CA ASN A 95 -1.39 -6.05 -4.10
C ASN A 95 -1.91 -4.64 -3.78
N LYS A 96 -2.95 -4.21 -4.50
CA LYS A 96 -3.70 -2.97 -4.25
C LYS A 96 -4.91 -3.16 -3.33
N ASN A 97 -5.08 -4.35 -2.76
CA ASN A 97 -6.21 -4.62 -1.90
C ASN A 97 -6.09 -3.81 -0.60
N PRO A 98 -7.02 -2.90 -0.28
CA PRO A 98 -6.96 -2.07 0.92
C PRO A 98 -7.09 -2.89 2.22
N ARG A 99 -7.55 -4.14 2.12
CA ARG A 99 -7.69 -5.06 3.25
C ARG A 99 -6.45 -5.90 3.53
N SER A 100 -5.43 -5.84 2.66
CA SER A 100 -4.17 -6.52 2.87
C SER A 100 -3.26 -5.67 3.75
N THR A 101 -2.73 -6.27 4.82
CA THR A 101 -1.80 -5.62 5.77
C THR A 101 -0.52 -6.44 5.91
N VAL A 102 0.51 -5.86 6.52
CA VAL A 102 1.75 -6.59 6.85
C VAL A 102 1.40 -7.85 7.64
N GLY A 103 0.56 -7.72 8.68
CA GLY A 103 0.16 -8.86 9.53
C GLY A 103 -0.56 -9.98 8.78
N THR A 104 -1.41 -9.65 7.79
CA THR A 104 -2.09 -10.67 6.98
C THR A 104 -1.18 -11.30 5.93
N THR A 105 -0.24 -10.55 5.38
CA THR A 105 0.72 -11.05 4.40
C THR A 105 1.76 -11.99 5.02
N THR A 106 2.13 -11.73 6.28
CA THR A 106 3.09 -12.54 7.05
C THR A 106 2.43 -13.66 7.85
N GLU A 107 1.11 -13.78 7.79
CA GLU A 107 0.29 -14.72 8.57
C GLU A 107 0.36 -14.49 10.10
N ILE A 108 1.12 -13.51 10.60
CA ILE A 108 1.24 -13.22 12.04
C ILE A 108 -0.14 -12.85 12.62
N TYR A 109 -0.96 -12.10 11.86
CA TYR A 109 -2.30 -11.72 12.29
C TYR A 109 -3.21 -12.94 12.48
N ASP A 110 -3.01 -14.01 11.72
CA ASP A 110 -3.78 -15.26 11.88
C ASP A 110 -3.44 -15.97 13.19
N PHE A 111 -2.18 -15.94 13.59
CA PHE A 111 -1.76 -16.44 14.90
C PHE A 111 -2.27 -15.55 16.04
N LEU A 112 -2.27 -14.23 15.87
CA LEU A 112 -2.87 -13.30 16.85
C LEU A 112 -4.36 -13.58 17.04
N ARG A 113 -5.12 -13.75 15.95
CA ARG A 113 -6.56 -14.09 16.04
C ARG A 113 -6.79 -15.41 16.78
N LEU A 114 -5.94 -16.40 16.54
CA LEU A 114 -6.01 -17.68 17.25
C LEU A 114 -5.67 -17.52 18.74
N LEU A 115 -4.65 -16.72 19.05
CA LEU A 115 -4.25 -16.42 20.43
C LEU A 115 -5.39 -15.73 21.20
N PHE A 116 -6.00 -14.69 20.64
CA PHE A 116 -7.11 -13.98 21.28
C PHE A 116 -8.35 -14.85 21.42
N ALA A 117 -8.65 -15.72 20.47
CA ALA A 117 -9.77 -16.66 20.56
C ALA A 117 -9.56 -17.72 21.65
N ARG A 118 -8.34 -18.04 22.04
CA ARG A 118 -8.01 -19.10 23.00
C ARG A 118 -7.60 -18.59 24.38
N ALA A 119 -6.94 -17.45 24.44
CA ALA A 119 -6.37 -16.90 25.67
C ALA A 119 -6.91 -15.51 26.03
N GLY A 120 -7.62 -14.83 25.13
CA GLY A 120 -8.15 -13.48 25.34
C GLY A 120 -9.22 -13.44 26.42
N GLU A 121 -9.12 -12.48 27.32
CA GLU A 121 -10.10 -12.19 28.36
C GLU A 121 -11.11 -11.15 27.84
N ALA A 122 -12.40 -11.44 27.99
CA ALA A 122 -13.48 -10.57 27.52
C ALA A 122 -13.85 -9.53 28.58
N TYR A 123 -14.02 -8.29 28.15
CA TYR A 123 -14.49 -7.16 28.97
C TYR A 123 -15.73 -6.53 28.35
N SER A 124 -16.64 -6.04 29.19
CA SER A 124 -17.85 -5.35 28.74
C SER A 124 -17.50 -3.98 28.15
N TYR A 125 -17.92 -3.70 26.90
CA TYR A 125 -17.73 -2.39 26.31
C TYR A 125 -18.64 -1.29 26.92
N ILE A 126 -19.57 -1.66 27.81
CA ILE A 126 -20.45 -0.72 28.50
C ILE A 126 -19.85 -0.33 29.86
N THR A 127 -19.41 -1.30 30.67
CA THR A 127 -18.96 -1.11 32.06
C THR A 127 -17.46 -1.27 32.25
N GLY A 128 -16.74 -1.85 31.29
CA GLY A 128 -15.33 -2.22 31.47
C GLY A 128 -15.09 -3.41 32.37
N GLU A 129 -16.15 -4.03 32.93
CA GLU A 129 -16.02 -5.19 33.81
C GLU A 129 -15.61 -6.44 33.03
N LYS A 130 -14.81 -7.30 33.66
CA LYS A 130 -14.45 -8.62 33.11
C LYS A 130 -15.68 -9.47 32.96
N MET A 131 -15.88 -10.04 31.78
CA MET A 131 -16.97 -10.96 31.53
C MET A 131 -16.68 -12.34 32.10
N VAL A 132 -17.71 -13.00 32.59
CA VAL A 132 -17.61 -14.31 33.24
C VAL A 132 -18.49 -15.33 32.54
N LYS A 133 -18.06 -16.57 32.61
CA LYS A 133 -18.77 -17.76 32.14
C LYS A 133 -18.83 -18.73 33.30
N TYR A 134 -20.02 -19.19 33.64
CA TYR A 134 -20.22 -20.05 34.76
C TYR A 134 -20.70 -21.45 34.35
N THR A 135 -20.24 -22.49 35.02
CA THR A 135 -20.92 -23.80 34.98
C THR A 135 -22.16 -23.80 35.86
N ASP A 136 -23.06 -24.78 35.67
CA ASP A 136 -24.27 -24.86 36.48
C ASP A 136 -23.92 -25.06 37.98
N GLU A 137 -22.85 -25.77 38.26
CA GLU A 137 -22.34 -26.00 39.62
C GLU A 137 -21.84 -24.70 40.26
N GLN A 138 -21.04 -23.95 39.53
CA GLN A 138 -20.54 -22.63 39.97
C GLN A 138 -21.68 -21.62 40.19
N ILE A 139 -22.72 -21.64 39.33
CA ILE A 139 -23.89 -20.80 39.54
C ILE A 139 -24.60 -21.14 40.84
N LEU A 140 -24.76 -22.46 41.14
CA LEU A 140 -25.38 -22.91 42.37
C LEU A 140 -24.55 -22.52 43.59
N GLU A 141 -23.25 -22.69 43.57
CA GLU A 141 -22.33 -22.29 44.66
C GLU A 141 -22.43 -20.76 44.91
N LEU A 142 -22.37 -19.97 43.90
CA LEU A 142 -22.47 -18.51 44.00
C LEU A 142 -23.84 -18.05 44.54
N ILE A 143 -24.93 -18.75 44.16
CA ILE A 143 -26.26 -18.44 44.70
C ILE A 143 -26.32 -18.81 46.20
N LEU A 144 -25.82 -19.96 46.59
CA LEU A 144 -25.78 -20.38 47.97
C LEU A 144 -24.89 -19.50 48.84
N GLU A 145 -23.77 -19.01 48.31
CA GLU A 145 -22.88 -18.10 49.03
C GLU A 145 -23.47 -16.71 49.23
N LYS A 146 -24.01 -16.10 48.14
CA LYS A 146 -24.41 -14.68 48.14
C LYS A 146 -25.81 -14.41 48.64
N TYR A 147 -26.75 -15.36 48.49
CA TYR A 147 -28.18 -15.18 48.75
C TYR A 147 -28.72 -16.03 49.88
N ILE A 148 -27.86 -16.68 50.71
CA ILE A 148 -28.35 -17.46 51.81
C ILE A 148 -29.25 -16.63 52.75
N GLY A 149 -30.43 -17.13 53.06
CA GLY A 149 -31.45 -16.47 53.89
C GLY A 149 -32.30 -15.42 53.13
N LYS A 150 -31.94 -15.05 51.91
CA LYS A 150 -32.65 -14.05 51.14
C LYS A 150 -33.73 -14.68 50.27
N LYS A 151 -34.80 -13.89 50.00
CA LYS A 151 -35.86 -14.23 49.06
C LYS A 151 -35.46 -13.81 47.65
N ILE A 152 -35.37 -14.74 46.70
CA ILE A 152 -34.99 -14.50 45.34
C ILE A 152 -36.07 -14.93 44.35
N TYR A 153 -36.13 -14.25 43.20
CA TYR A 153 -36.83 -14.66 41.99
C TYR A 153 -35.85 -15.22 41.00
N ILE A 154 -36.15 -16.40 40.45
CA ILE A 154 -35.37 -17.02 39.38
C ILE A 154 -36.13 -16.79 38.08
N LEU A 155 -35.51 -16.00 37.18
CA LEU A 155 -36.10 -15.51 35.94
C LEU A 155 -35.34 -16.13 34.75
N ALA A 156 -36.06 -16.50 33.70
CA ALA A 156 -35.52 -16.97 32.43
C ALA A 156 -35.87 -16.02 31.29
N PRO A 157 -34.92 -15.31 30.71
CA PRO A 157 -35.20 -14.34 29.66
C PRO A 157 -35.55 -15.06 28.35
N VAL A 158 -36.68 -14.67 27.73
CA VAL A 158 -37.17 -15.19 26.44
C VAL A 158 -37.23 -14.13 25.34
N VAL A 159 -37.34 -12.84 25.71
CA VAL A 159 -37.23 -11.70 24.81
C VAL A 159 -36.26 -10.67 25.40
N ARG A 160 -35.35 -10.18 24.58
CA ARG A 160 -34.36 -9.19 25.02
C ARG A 160 -34.27 -8.05 23.99
N ASN A 161 -34.72 -6.86 24.43
CA ASN A 161 -34.69 -5.61 23.68
C ASN A 161 -35.20 -5.72 22.23
N ARG A 162 -36.41 -6.33 22.04
CA ARG A 162 -37.03 -6.51 20.74
C ARG A 162 -38.46 -5.97 20.68
N LYS A 163 -38.80 -5.40 19.53
CA LYS A 163 -40.16 -4.94 19.23
C LYS A 163 -41.08 -6.14 18.97
N GLY A 164 -42.35 -6.04 19.41
CA GLY A 164 -43.35 -7.05 19.14
C GLY A 164 -44.50 -7.05 20.15
N HIS A 165 -45.64 -7.55 19.80
CA HIS A 165 -46.81 -7.59 20.71
C HIS A 165 -46.85 -8.87 21.58
N TYR A 166 -46.09 -9.90 21.24
CA TYR A 166 -45.81 -11.14 21.96
C TYR A 166 -46.99 -11.93 22.50
N LYS A 167 -48.21 -11.75 21.94
CA LYS A 167 -49.40 -12.45 22.36
C LYS A 167 -49.25 -13.98 22.34
N GLU A 168 -48.77 -14.52 21.23
CA GLU A 168 -48.55 -15.97 21.08
C GLU A 168 -47.52 -16.52 22.05
N LEU A 169 -46.44 -15.75 22.34
CA LEU A 169 -45.45 -16.12 23.30
C LEU A 169 -46.00 -16.25 24.72
N PHE A 170 -46.82 -15.29 25.16
CA PHE A 170 -47.47 -15.37 26.48
C PHE A 170 -48.41 -16.58 26.58
N GLU A 171 -49.15 -16.92 25.54
CA GLU A 171 -49.98 -18.13 25.49
C GLU A 171 -49.11 -19.42 25.53
N GLN A 172 -47.99 -19.45 24.86
CA GLN A 172 -47.06 -20.58 24.90
C GLN A 172 -46.46 -20.77 26.30
N ILE A 173 -46.01 -19.68 26.95
CA ILE A 173 -45.49 -19.69 28.32
C ILE A 173 -46.54 -20.22 29.30
N ARG A 174 -47.78 -19.78 29.19
CA ARG A 174 -48.89 -20.23 30.02
C ARG A 174 -49.19 -21.71 29.80
N LYS A 175 -49.18 -22.20 28.56
CA LYS A 175 -49.36 -23.63 28.25
C LYS A 175 -48.28 -24.52 28.84
N LYS A 176 -47.05 -23.97 29.03
CA LYS A 176 -45.94 -24.65 29.73
C LYS A 176 -46.08 -24.66 31.26
N GLY A 177 -47.17 -24.04 31.81
CA GLY A 177 -47.46 -24.01 33.25
C GLY A 177 -46.88 -22.82 34.03
N TYR A 178 -46.29 -21.84 33.34
CA TYR A 178 -45.81 -20.62 34.00
C TYR A 178 -46.90 -19.55 34.02
N LEU A 179 -47.22 -19.03 35.20
CA LEU A 179 -48.31 -18.09 35.41
C LEU A 179 -47.84 -16.63 35.46
N ASN A 180 -46.57 -16.40 35.72
CA ASN A 180 -46.03 -15.05 35.88
C ASN A 180 -44.83 -14.84 34.94
N VAL A 181 -44.75 -13.61 34.43
CA VAL A 181 -43.63 -13.09 33.67
C VAL A 181 -43.22 -11.74 34.23
N ARG A 182 -41.96 -11.40 34.05
CA ARG A 182 -41.45 -10.04 34.24
C ARG A 182 -41.38 -9.36 32.87
N VAL A 183 -42.04 -8.24 32.71
CA VAL A 183 -42.07 -7.45 31.46
C VAL A 183 -41.55 -6.06 31.77
N ASP A 184 -40.45 -5.68 31.17
CA ASP A 184 -39.77 -4.38 31.33
C ASP A 184 -39.50 -4.00 32.79
N GLY A 185 -39.17 -5.00 33.61
CA GLY A 185 -38.92 -4.84 35.05
C GLY A 185 -40.08 -5.18 35.96
N ASP A 186 -41.32 -5.15 35.49
CA ASP A 186 -42.53 -5.40 36.25
C ASP A 186 -43.00 -6.87 36.21
N ILE A 187 -43.24 -7.49 37.35
CA ILE A 187 -43.83 -8.84 37.41
C ILE A 187 -45.33 -8.74 37.18
N ARG A 188 -45.84 -9.48 36.19
CA ARG A 188 -47.22 -9.52 35.77
C ARG A 188 -47.72 -10.97 35.64
N GLU A 189 -48.99 -11.18 35.99
CA GLU A 189 -49.66 -12.46 35.74
C GLU A 189 -50.05 -12.55 34.27
N ILE A 190 -49.88 -13.72 33.66
CA ILE A 190 -50.26 -13.97 32.26
C ILE A 190 -51.76 -14.22 32.17
N ILE A 191 -52.50 -13.23 31.74
CA ILE A 191 -53.93 -13.35 31.46
C ILE A 191 -54.20 -13.76 30.01
N PRO A 192 -55.33 -14.43 29.69
CA PRO A 192 -55.68 -14.75 28.32
C PRO A 192 -55.73 -13.53 27.42
N GLY A 193 -55.03 -13.60 26.26
CA GLY A 193 -54.95 -12.48 25.31
C GLY A 193 -53.98 -11.37 25.68
N MET A 194 -53.11 -11.55 26.70
CA MET A 194 -52.08 -10.59 27.08
C MET A 194 -51.21 -10.21 25.89
N LYS A 195 -50.94 -8.91 25.71
CA LYS A 195 -50.07 -8.33 24.70
C LYS A 195 -49.35 -7.10 25.25
N VAL A 196 -48.20 -6.76 24.65
CA VAL A 196 -47.46 -5.53 24.93
C VAL A 196 -47.45 -4.62 23.71
N ASP A 197 -46.92 -3.41 23.86
CA ASP A 197 -46.88 -2.41 22.78
C ASP A 197 -45.98 -2.90 21.61
N ARG A 198 -46.56 -2.99 20.42
CA ARG A 198 -45.85 -3.50 19.22
C ARG A 198 -44.61 -2.66 18.81
N TYR A 199 -44.61 -1.38 19.09
CA TYR A 199 -43.66 -0.42 18.59
C TYR A 199 -42.49 -0.14 19.56
N LYS A 200 -42.62 -0.59 20.82
CA LYS A 200 -41.59 -0.47 21.86
C LYS A 200 -40.73 -1.73 21.92
N ASN A 201 -39.46 -1.56 22.32
CA ASN A 201 -38.59 -2.66 22.66
C ASN A 201 -38.98 -3.19 24.04
N HIS A 202 -39.07 -4.50 24.17
CA HIS A 202 -39.44 -5.18 25.41
C HIS A 202 -38.41 -6.19 25.84
N ASN A 203 -38.28 -6.32 27.18
CA ASN A 203 -37.60 -7.45 27.84
C ASN A 203 -38.70 -8.28 28.52
N ILE A 204 -38.72 -9.60 28.21
CA ILE A 204 -39.69 -10.52 28.80
C ILE A 204 -38.93 -11.70 29.38
N GLU A 205 -39.07 -11.92 30.69
CA GLU A 205 -38.52 -13.03 31.44
C GLU A 205 -39.61 -13.87 32.07
N ILE A 206 -39.45 -15.19 31.96
CA ILE A 206 -40.36 -16.16 32.62
C ILE A 206 -39.94 -16.22 34.10
N LEU A 207 -40.86 -16.01 35.03
CA LEU A 207 -40.63 -16.27 36.43
C LEU A 207 -40.76 -17.79 36.71
N VAL A 208 -39.60 -18.44 36.84
CA VAL A 208 -39.52 -19.88 36.96
C VAL A 208 -39.79 -20.34 38.42
N ASP A 209 -39.24 -19.64 39.40
CA ASP A 209 -39.48 -19.98 40.83
C ASP A 209 -39.30 -18.73 41.73
N LYS A 210 -39.90 -18.82 42.92
CA LYS A 210 -39.79 -17.84 44.01
C LYS A 210 -39.42 -18.63 45.26
N LEU A 211 -38.22 -18.43 45.77
CA LEU A 211 -37.74 -19.19 46.90
C LEU A 211 -36.86 -18.38 47.87
N VAL A 212 -36.76 -18.83 49.09
CA VAL A 212 -35.79 -18.37 50.08
C VAL A 212 -34.59 -19.34 50.01
N VAL A 213 -33.40 -18.79 49.75
CA VAL A 213 -32.19 -19.63 49.62
C VAL A 213 -31.76 -20.18 50.94
N SER A 214 -31.68 -21.48 51.03
CA SER A 214 -31.17 -22.18 52.21
C SER A 214 -30.57 -23.57 51.85
N ASN A 215 -29.62 -24.03 52.59
CA ASN A 215 -29.00 -25.33 52.38
C ASN A 215 -30.00 -26.50 52.45
N LYS A 216 -31.13 -26.36 53.16
CA LYS A 216 -32.21 -27.37 53.25
C LYS A 216 -32.97 -27.56 51.92
N PHE A 217 -32.95 -26.56 51.08
CA PHE A 217 -33.65 -26.57 49.77
C PHE A 217 -32.72 -26.55 48.55
N ALA A 218 -31.45 -26.98 48.75
CA ALA A 218 -30.44 -27.00 47.68
C ALA A 218 -30.86 -27.80 46.44
N ASP A 219 -31.52 -28.94 46.60
CA ASP A 219 -32.02 -29.78 45.50
C ASP A 219 -33.13 -29.05 44.71
N LYS A 220 -34.04 -28.37 45.40
CA LYS A 220 -35.09 -27.54 44.74
C LYS A 220 -34.46 -26.42 43.99
N LEU A 221 -33.50 -25.69 44.57
CA LEU A 221 -32.76 -24.63 43.92
C LEU A 221 -32.07 -25.14 42.65
N LYS A 222 -31.42 -26.30 42.73
CA LYS A 222 -30.75 -26.94 41.56
C LYS A 222 -31.72 -27.26 40.45
N ALA A 223 -32.90 -27.77 40.79
CA ALA A 223 -33.97 -28.07 39.80
C ALA A 223 -34.53 -26.82 39.16
N SER A 224 -34.75 -25.75 39.93
CA SER A 224 -35.23 -24.43 39.43
C SER A 224 -34.22 -23.74 38.55
N VAL A 225 -32.92 -23.73 38.93
CA VAL A 225 -31.83 -23.19 38.11
C VAL A 225 -31.69 -23.97 36.81
N ARG A 226 -31.74 -25.29 36.80
CA ARG A 226 -31.71 -26.12 35.59
C ARG A 226 -32.86 -25.79 34.66
N THR A 227 -34.05 -25.66 35.24
CA THR A 227 -35.28 -25.34 34.48
C THR A 227 -35.16 -23.94 33.87
N ALA A 228 -34.74 -22.96 34.65
CA ALA A 228 -34.53 -21.60 34.18
C ALA A 228 -33.48 -21.52 33.08
N MET A 229 -32.33 -22.20 33.22
CA MET A 229 -31.30 -22.34 32.23
C MET A 229 -31.79 -22.91 30.90
N LYS A 230 -32.67 -23.93 30.97
CA LYS A 230 -33.28 -24.51 29.77
C LYS A 230 -34.25 -23.55 29.06
N GLN A 231 -35.08 -22.83 29.81
CA GLN A 231 -36.04 -21.86 29.23
C GLN A 231 -35.33 -20.59 28.73
N GLY A 232 -34.29 -20.12 29.42
CA GLY A 232 -33.52 -18.92 29.07
C GLY A 232 -32.34 -19.20 28.15
N SER A 233 -32.28 -20.40 27.51
CA SER A 233 -31.21 -20.77 26.57
C SER A 233 -29.80 -20.58 27.13
N GLY A 234 -29.57 -20.97 28.40
CA GLY A 234 -28.28 -20.88 29.06
C GLY A 234 -28.05 -19.60 29.87
N LEU A 235 -29.08 -18.77 29.99
CA LEU A 235 -29.06 -17.52 30.77
C LEU A 235 -30.16 -17.55 31.83
N ILE A 236 -29.84 -17.09 33.02
CA ILE A 236 -30.82 -16.79 34.08
C ILE A 236 -30.55 -15.43 34.70
N LEU A 237 -31.60 -14.82 35.23
CA LEU A 237 -31.52 -13.64 36.05
C LEU A 237 -32.00 -13.99 37.46
N LEU A 238 -31.28 -13.51 38.45
CA LEU A 238 -31.68 -13.59 39.85
C LEU A 238 -32.02 -12.18 40.31
N GLN A 239 -33.22 -12.00 40.85
CA GLN A 239 -33.63 -10.77 41.49
C GLN A 239 -33.74 -10.99 43.02
N ASP A 240 -32.95 -10.22 43.78
CA ASP A 240 -33.10 -10.12 45.24
C ASP A 240 -34.34 -9.27 45.50
N VAL A 241 -35.33 -9.84 46.16
CA VAL A 241 -36.65 -9.18 46.33
C VAL A 241 -36.56 -8.01 47.30
N GLU A 242 -35.64 -8.05 48.26
CA GLU A 242 -35.49 -7.00 49.27
C GLU A 242 -34.62 -5.84 48.79
N ALA A 243 -33.56 -6.15 48.06
CA ALA A 243 -32.61 -5.16 47.54
C ALA A 243 -33.02 -4.63 46.14
N ASP A 244 -33.97 -5.26 45.47
CA ASP A 244 -34.38 -5.03 44.07
C ASP A 244 -33.19 -5.07 43.10
N GLU A 245 -32.14 -5.83 43.43
CA GLU A 245 -30.94 -5.99 42.62
C GLU A 245 -31.09 -7.22 41.73
N VAL A 246 -30.84 -7.02 40.42
CA VAL A 246 -30.89 -8.10 39.41
C VAL A 246 -29.48 -8.43 38.97
N ARG A 247 -29.09 -9.72 39.02
CA ARG A 247 -27.83 -10.23 38.53
C ARG A 247 -28.04 -11.31 37.48
N HIS A 248 -27.15 -11.30 36.51
CA HIS A 248 -27.18 -12.22 35.38
C HIS A 248 -26.17 -13.33 35.56
N TYR A 249 -26.57 -14.58 35.27
CA TYR A 249 -25.69 -15.76 35.27
C TYR A 249 -25.87 -16.53 33.96
N SER A 250 -24.77 -16.84 33.31
CA SER A 250 -24.81 -17.43 31.98
C SER A 250 -23.74 -18.52 31.81
N ARG A 251 -24.06 -19.49 30.96
CA ARG A 251 -23.09 -20.42 30.38
C ARG A 251 -22.23 -19.80 29.27
N SER A 252 -22.59 -18.64 28.75
CA SER A 252 -21.83 -17.87 27.77
C SER A 252 -21.13 -16.70 28.47
N LEU A 253 -20.12 -16.11 27.82
CA LEU A 253 -19.44 -14.90 28.30
C LEU A 253 -20.46 -13.76 28.45
N MET A 254 -20.58 -13.22 29.64
CA MET A 254 -21.56 -12.20 29.99
C MET A 254 -21.05 -11.26 31.07
N CYS A 255 -21.42 -9.99 30.93
CA CYS A 255 -21.27 -9.00 32.00
C CYS A 255 -22.28 -9.28 33.12
N PRO A 256 -21.85 -9.51 34.38
CA PRO A 256 -22.77 -9.82 35.46
C PRO A 256 -23.77 -8.69 35.79
N THR A 257 -23.35 -7.45 35.56
CA THR A 257 -24.15 -6.24 35.89
C THR A 257 -25.17 -5.93 34.81
N THR A 258 -24.75 -5.87 33.53
CA THR A 258 -25.64 -5.40 32.44
C THR A 258 -26.33 -6.53 31.66
N GLY A 259 -25.89 -7.79 31.83
CA GLY A 259 -26.36 -8.91 31.03
C GLY A 259 -25.94 -8.87 29.56
N LEU A 260 -25.01 -7.95 29.19
CA LEU A 260 -24.38 -7.94 27.87
C LEU A 260 -23.61 -9.26 27.68
N SER A 261 -23.90 -9.95 26.59
CA SER A 261 -23.26 -11.25 26.31
C SER A 261 -22.55 -11.23 24.97
N TYR A 262 -21.36 -11.82 24.93
CA TYR A 262 -20.62 -12.07 23.69
C TYR A 262 -20.79 -13.51 23.24
N SER A 263 -20.69 -13.71 21.94
CA SER A 263 -20.57 -15.05 21.35
C SER A 263 -19.30 -15.74 21.84
N GLU A 264 -19.24 -17.06 21.76
CA GLU A 264 -18.03 -17.79 22.09
C GLU A 264 -16.89 -17.33 21.16
N PRO A 265 -15.72 -16.94 21.68
CA PRO A 265 -14.66 -16.36 20.87
C PRO A 265 -14.09 -17.39 19.90
N ALA A 266 -14.11 -17.04 18.63
CA ALA A 266 -13.54 -17.82 17.53
C ALA A 266 -12.62 -16.91 16.67
N PRO A 267 -11.62 -17.45 15.97
CA PRO A 267 -10.67 -16.64 15.21
C PRO A 267 -11.30 -15.67 14.20
N HIS A 268 -12.48 -15.99 13.65
CA HIS A 268 -13.19 -15.11 12.72
C HIS A 268 -13.79 -13.87 13.40
N ASN A 269 -14.04 -13.88 14.71
CA ASN A 269 -14.51 -12.73 15.47
C ASN A 269 -13.44 -11.64 15.60
N PHE A 270 -12.17 -11.99 15.45
CA PHE A 270 -11.02 -11.09 15.50
C PHE A 270 -10.48 -10.73 14.12
N SER A 271 -11.22 -11.04 13.06
CA SER A 271 -10.81 -10.73 11.69
C SER A 271 -11.58 -9.54 11.13
N PHE A 272 -10.87 -8.50 10.75
CA PHE A 272 -11.46 -7.36 10.04
C PHE A 272 -11.92 -7.68 8.61
N ASN A 273 -11.54 -8.87 8.09
CA ASN A 273 -12.00 -9.40 6.79
C ASN A 273 -13.26 -10.27 6.93
N SER A 274 -13.69 -10.58 8.16
CA SER A 274 -14.90 -11.35 8.46
C SER A 274 -16.05 -10.43 8.86
N PRO A 275 -17.28 -10.64 8.37
CA PRO A 275 -18.44 -9.86 8.80
C PRO A 275 -18.70 -9.90 10.31
N GLN A 276 -18.27 -10.97 11.00
CA GLN A 276 -18.45 -11.14 12.44
C GLN A 276 -17.46 -10.30 13.27
N GLY A 277 -16.26 -10.01 12.72
CA GLY A 277 -15.22 -9.25 13.42
C GLY A 277 -15.06 -7.82 12.94
N ALA A 278 -15.45 -7.52 11.70
CA ALA A 278 -15.29 -6.21 11.11
C ALA A 278 -16.13 -5.12 11.77
N CYS A 279 -15.59 -3.91 11.86
CA CYS A 279 -16.38 -2.73 12.22
C CYS A 279 -17.55 -2.56 11.25
N PRO A 280 -18.80 -2.40 11.72
CA PRO A 280 -19.97 -2.32 10.84
C PRO A 280 -19.97 -1.06 9.96
N ARG A 281 -19.36 0.04 10.40
CA ARG A 281 -19.32 1.30 9.66
C ARG A 281 -18.30 1.26 8.51
N CYS A 282 -17.03 0.97 8.80
CA CYS A 282 -15.97 0.94 7.78
C CYS A 282 -15.80 -0.44 7.11
N LYS A 283 -16.58 -1.44 7.52
CA LYS A 283 -16.52 -2.81 6.99
C LYS A 283 -15.10 -3.40 7.01
N GLY A 284 -14.31 -3.04 8.03
CA GLY A 284 -12.94 -3.53 8.21
C GLY A 284 -11.86 -2.75 7.47
N LEU A 285 -12.17 -1.60 6.87
CA LEU A 285 -11.17 -0.77 6.18
C LEU A 285 -10.35 0.10 7.14
N GLY A 286 -10.95 0.52 8.27
CA GLY A 286 -10.35 1.44 9.23
C GLY A 286 -10.67 2.89 8.93
N ASP A 287 -10.87 3.22 7.67
CA ASP A 287 -11.16 4.55 7.17
C ASP A 287 -12.55 4.59 6.54
N VAL A 288 -13.12 5.77 6.44
CA VAL A 288 -14.38 6.04 5.77
C VAL A 288 -14.23 7.26 4.88
N ASP A 289 -14.80 7.19 3.71
CA ASP A 289 -14.92 8.34 2.83
C ASP A 289 -16.04 9.22 3.34
N GLN A 290 -15.71 10.48 3.61
CA GLN A 290 -16.67 11.50 4.07
C GLN A 290 -16.62 12.69 3.14
N VAL A 291 -17.78 13.28 2.95
CA VAL A 291 -17.89 14.51 2.19
C VAL A 291 -17.29 15.66 3.02
N ASP A 292 -16.37 16.39 2.42
CA ASP A 292 -15.60 17.46 3.05
C ASP A 292 -16.34 18.81 2.89
N ILE A 293 -16.84 19.34 3.97
CA ILE A 293 -17.62 20.58 3.94
C ILE A 293 -16.76 21.80 3.56
N GLU A 294 -15.48 21.83 3.94
CA GLU A 294 -14.57 22.91 3.54
C GLU A 294 -14.31 22.92 2.02
N LYS A 295 -14.29 21.75 1.40
CA LYS A 295 -14.21 21.63 -0.06
C LYS A 295 -15.53 21.96 -0.76
N ILE A 296 -16.68 21.75 -0.08
CA ILE A 296 -18.00 22.17 -0.61
C ILE A 296 -18.15 23.68 -0.53
N ILE A 297 -17.76 24.29 0.57
CA ILE A 297 -17.86 25.74 0.82
C ILE A 297 -16.45 26.31 1.06
N PRO A 298 -15.63 26.46 0.00
CA PRO A 298 -14.25 26.89 0.15
C PRO A 298 -14.11 28.37 0.53
N ASN A 299 -15.14 29.17 0.26
CA ASN A 299 -15.18 30.58 0.66
C ASN A 299 -16.60 30.99 1.05
N PRO A 300 -16.89 31.17 2.34
CA PRO A 300 -18.22 31.54 2.83
C PRO A 300 -18.62 32.99 2.51
N ASP A 301 -17.71 33.84 2.00
CA ASP A 301 -18.04 35.19 1.54
C ASP A 301 -18.78 35.20 0.19
N ILE A 302 -18.77 34.11 -0.51
CA ILE A 302 -19.42 33.98 -1.82
C ILE A 302 -20.86 33.46 -1.61
N SER A 303 -21.79 34.01 -2.40
CA SER A 303 -23.21 33.57 -2.37
C SER A 303 -23.39 32.27 -3.14
N ILE A 304 -24.51 31.56 -2.86
CA ILE A 304 -24.85 30.32 -3.56
C ILE A 304 -25.03 30.55 -5.07
N SER A 305 -25.69 31.67 -5.47
CA SER A 305 -25.88 32.02 -6.88
C SER A 305 -24.57 32.28 -7.60
N ALA A 306 -23.54 32.78 -6.91
CA ALA A 306 -22.21 33.05 -7.47
C ALA A 306 -21.29 31.81 -7.47
N GLY A 307 -21.76 30.67 -6.93
CA GLY A 307 -21.03 29.41 -6.88
C GLY A 307 -20.34 29.11 -5.55
N GLY A 308 -20.83 29.71 -4.45
CA GLY A 308 -20.29 29.49 -3.11
C GLY A 308 -20.40 28.04 -2.64
N ILE A 309 -21.30 27.23 -3.20
CA ILE A 309 -21.34 25.76 -3.07
C ILE A 309 -20.62 25.19 -4.30
N ALA A 310 -19.34 24.90 -4.16
CA ALA A 310 -18.46 24.51 -5.25
C ALA A 310 -18.96 23.34 -6.12
N PRO A 311 -19.54 22.24 -5.56
CA PRO A 311 -20.09 21.14 -6.36
C PRO A 311 -21.21 21.54 -7.31
N LEU A 312 -22.01 22.55 -6.96
CA LEU A 312 -23.15 23.03 -7.76
C LEU A 312 -22.72 24.02 -8.82
N GLY A 313 -21.64 24.76 -8.56
CA GLY A 313 -21.20 25.87 -9.39
C GLY A 313 -22.16 27.05 -9.35
N LYS A 314 -22.13 27.91 -10.39
CA LYS A 314 -23.02 29.05 -10.50
C LYS A 314 -24.47 28.62 -10.71
N GLU A 315 -25.41 29.45 -10.27
CA GLU A 315 -26.86 29.24 -10.37
C GLU A 315 -27.29 28.79 -11.76
N LYS A 316 -28.11 27.74 -11.81
CA LYS A 316 -28.68 27.14 -13.03
C LYS A 316 -30.18 26.94 -12.83
N SER A 317 -30.96 27.04 -13.90
CA SER A 317 -32.39 26.73 -13.88
C SER A 317 -32.59 25.21 -13.89
N ASN A 318 -32.45 24.56 -12.73
CA ASN A 318 -32.68 23.12 -12.55
C ASN A 318 -33.37 22.82 -11.20
N MET A 319 -33.85 21.58 -11.05
CA MET A 319 -34.60 21.14 -9.90
C MET A 319 -33.84 21.37 -8.58
N LEU A 320 -32.54 21.12 -8.56
CA LEU A 320 -31.69 21.24 -7.35
C LEU A 320 -31.63 22.68 -6.84
N PHE A 321 -31.41 23.66 -7.74
CA PHE A 321 -31.43 25.07 -7.35
C PHE A 321 -32.82 25.54 -6.92
N TRP A 322 -33.91 25.03 -7.52
CA TRP A 322 -35.26 25.36 -7.09
C TRP A 322 -35.57 24.82 -5.68
N GLN A 323 -35.08 23.64 -5.34
CA GLN A 323 -35.18 23.07 -3.99
C GLN A 323 -34.42 23.92 -2.98
N ILE A 324 -33.18 24.32 -3.28
CA ILE A 324 -32.36 25.20 -2.45
C ILE A 324 -33.02 26.57 -2.27
N THR A 325 -33.62 27.11 -3.34
CA THR A 325 -34.39 28.39 -3.28
C THR A 325 -35.54 28.28 -2.28
N ALA A 326 -36.30 27.17 -2.34
CA ALA A 326 -37.41 26.95 -1.41
C ALA A 326 -36.95 26.86 0.08
N ILE A 327 -35.75 26.28 0.31
CA ILE A 327 -35.14 26.29 1.65
C ILE A 327 -34.75 27.71 2.04
N CYS A 328 -34.05 28.44 1.18
CA CYS A 328 -33.67 29.84 1.44
C CYS A 328 -34.87 30.71 1.76
N GLU A 329 -35.97 30.59 0.99
CA GLU A 329 -37.23 31.32 1.24
C GLU A 329 -37.85 30.98 2.60
N LYS A 330 -37.81 29.72 3.03
CA LYS A 330 -38.28 29.29 4.36
C LYS A 330 -37.61 30.06 5.50
N TYR A 331 -36.32 30.37 5.35
CA TYR A 331 -35.49 31.07 6.33
C TYR A 331 -35.36 32.58 6.03
N GLY A 332 -36.08 33.12 5.06
CA GLY A 332 -36.11 34.57 4.74
C GLY A 332 -34.82 35.09 4.07
N VAL A 333 -34.03 34.21 3.47
CA VAL A 333 -32.81 34.55 2.75
C VAL A 333 -32.92 34.21 1.25
N THR A 334 -31.99 34.65 0.43
CA THR A 334 -31.97 34.42 -1.01
C THR A 334 -30.67 33.73 -1.46
N LEU A 335 -30.69 33.16 -2.65
CA LEU A 335 -29.47 32.57 -3.24
C LEU A 335 -28.32 33.60 -3.43
N LYS A 336 -28.61 34.91 -3.39
CA LYS A 336 -27.63 35.98 -3.50
C LYS A 336 -27.01 36.39 -2.17
N THR A 337 -27.53 35.91 -1.03
CA THR A 337 -27.00 36.13 0.29
C THR A 337 -25.65 35.41 0.42
N PRO A 338 -24.57 36.06 0.93
CA PRO A 338 -23.33 35.36 1.25
C PRO A 338 -23.55 34.19 2.21
N ILE A 339 -22.87 33.07 2.00
CA ILE A 339 -23.10 31.85 2.79
C ILE A 339 -22.91 32.11 4.28
N LYS A 340 -21.93 32.93 4.66
CA LYS A 340 -21.69 33.29 6.07
C LYS A 340 -22.88 33.99 6.75
N ASP A 341 -23.74 34.66 5.97
CA ASP A 341 -24.89 35.43 6.45
C ASP A 341 -26.21 34.59 6.38
N ILE A 342 -26.13 33.34 5.92
CA ILE A 342 -27.27 32.40 5.91
C ILE A 342 -27.35 31.70 7.26
N PRO A 343 -28.55 31.56 7.90
CA PRO A 343 -28.68 30.83 9.15
C PRO A 343 -28.12 29.40 9.07
N GLU A 344 -27.52 28.94 10.16
CA GLU A 344 -26.84 27.63 10.23
C GLU A 344 -27.80 26.48 9.94
N GLU A 345 -29.06 26.59 10.44
CA GLU A 345 -30.10 25.57 10.16
C GLU A 345 -30.46 25.48 8.68
N ALA A 346 -30.42 26.61 7.96
CA ALA A 346 -30.63 26.60 6.51
C ALA A 346 -29.48 25.95 5.75
N ILE A 347 -28.24 26.20 6.19
CA ILE A 347 -27.04 25.54 5.64
C ILE A 347 -27.06 24.05 5.92
N GLU A 348 -27.45 23.62 7.13
CA GLU A 348 -27.60 22.19 7.44
C GLU A 348 -28.64 21.51 6.55
N GLU A 349 -29.84 22.13 6.36
CA GLU A 349 -30.85 21.60 5.45
C GLU A 349 -30.34 21.54 3.99
N ILE A 350 -29.60 22.53 3.53
CA ILE A 350 -29.00 22.55 2.18
C ILE A 350 -27.95 21.44 2.04
N LEU A 351 -27.11 21.24 3.04
CA LEU A 351 -26.04 20.25 2.97
C LEU A 351 -26.52 18.80 3.17
N TYR A 352 -27.36 18.58 4.19
CA TYR A 352 -27.75 17.24 4.62
C TYR A 352 -29.17 16.82 4.26
N GLY A 353 -29.96 17.76 3.72
CA GLY A 353 -31.36 17.50 3.35
C GLY A 353 -32.36 17.74 4.47
N THR A 354 -33.62 17.65 4.13
CA THR A 354 -34.73 17.84 5.08
C THR A 354 -35.75 16.71 4.97
N ASN A 355 -36.34 16.34 6.12
CA ASN A 355 -37.45 15.38 6.17
C ASN A 355 -38.80 15.99 5.72
N GLU A 356 -38.87 17.33 5.61
CA GLU A 356 -40.04 18.03 5.17
C GLU A 356 -40.15 18.02 3.63
N ARG A 357 -41.37 17.94 3.11
CA ARG A 357 -41.58 18.09 1.67
C ARG A 357 -41.55 19.56 1.30
N LEU A 358 -40.61 19.94 0.43
CA LEU A 358 -40.47 21.31 -0.04
C LEU A 358 -41.51 21.63 -1.10
N LYS A 359 -42.12 22.82 -0.99
CA LYS A 359 -43.07 23.33 -1.97
C LYS A 359 -42.34 24.18 -3.00
N ILE A 360 -42.17 23.66 -4.21
CA ILE A 360 -41.53 24.38 -5.31
C ILE A 360 -42.56 25.16 -6.10
N LYS A 361 -42.32 26.46 -6.29
CA LYS A 361 -43.03 27.34 -7.19
C LYS A 361 -42.17 27.61 -8.40
N ASN A 362 -42.57 27.22 -9.59
CA ASN A 362 -41.88 27.55 -10.82
C ASN A 362 -42.84 27.92 -11.93
N GLU A 363 -42.72 29.12 -12.46
CA GLU A 363 -43.51 29.66 -13.56
C GLU A 363 -43.37 28.85 -14.86
N SER A 364 -42.21 28.23 -15.11
CA SER A 364 -41.96 27.40 -16.30
C SER A 364 -42.64 26.03 -16.27
N LEU A 365 -43.14 25.55 -15.10
CA LEU A 365 -43.82 24.28 -14.95
C LEU A 365 -45.35 24.43 -14.85
N GLY A 366 -45.90 25.65 -15.15
CA GLY A 366 -47.31 25.96 -14.95
C GLY A 366 -47.66 26.06 -13.46
N ASN A 367 -48.57 26.86 -13.05
CA ASN A 367 -48.92 27.21 -11.65
C ASN A 367 -49.21 26.04 -10.67
N SER A 368 -48.54 24.90 -10.84
CA SER A 368 -48.66 23.69 -10.02
C SER A 368 -47.65 23.70 -8.89
N ASN A 369 -48.12 23.60 -7.66
CA ASN A 369 -47.31 23.42 -6.46
C ASN A 369 -46.80 21.95 -6.39
N TYR A 370 -45.55 21.72 -6.69
CA TYR A 370 -44.95 20.39 -6.51
C TYR A 370 -44.38 20.25 -5.11
N MET A 371 -44.71 19.12 -4.46
CA MET A 371 -44.12 18.76 -3.17
C MET A 371 -43.03 17.71 -3.41
N VAL A 372 -41.78 18.08 -3.15
CA VAL A 372 -40.59 17.25 -3.40
C VAL A 372 -39.77 17.04 -2.14
N SER A 373 -39.12 15.88 -2.02
CA SER A 373 -38.12 15.62 -1.00
C SER A 373 -36.78 16.17 -1.43
N TYR A 374 -35.99 16.61 -0.48
CA TYR A 374 -34.63 17.08 -0.72
C TYR A 374 -33.64 16.32 0.15
N GLU A 375 -32.68 15.65 -0.44
CA GLU A 375 -31.73 14.76 0.25
C GLU A 375 -30.41 15.42 0.62
N GLY A 376 -30.17 16.65 0.16
CA GLY A 376 -28.94 17.40 0.47
C GLY A 376 -27.83 17.28 -0.57
N VAL A 377 -26.92 18.26 -0.54
CA VAL A 377 -25.75 18.30 -1.44
C VAL A 377 -24.79 17.16 -1.13
N THR A 378 -24.60 16.80 0.15
CA THR A 378 -23.73 15.69 0.56
C THR A 378 -24.18 14.37 -0.04
N LYS A 379 -25.47 14.09 0.04
CA LYS A 379 -26.05 12.87 -0.54
C LYS A 379 -25.93 12.84 -2.07
N TYR A 380 -26.10 13.98 -2.71
CA TYR A 380 -25.89 14.11 -4.14
C TYR A 380 -24.45 13.74 -4.55
N ILE A 381 -23.44 14.17 -3.77
CA ILE A 381 -22.03 13.82 -4.01
C ILE A 381 -21.80 12.31 -3.78
N GLU A 382 -22.34 11.74 -2.68
CA GLU A 382 -22.22 10.31 -2.38
C GLU A 382 -22.77 9.43 -3.51
N MET A 383 -23.95 9.78 -4.05
CA MET A 383 -24.57 9.06 -5.17
C MET A 383 -23.72 9.09 -6.46
N GLN A 384 -22.91 10.16 -6.67
CA GLN A 384 -22.02 10.24 -7.82
C GLN A 384 -20.71 9.46 -7.61
N GLN A 385 -20.43 8.99 -6.39
CA GLN A 385 -19.29 8.15 -6.08
C GLN A 385 -19.60 6.66 -6.21
N ASP A 386 -20.89 6.28 -6.27
CA ASP A 386 -21.31 4.88 -6.35
C ASP A 386 -20.68 4.17 -7.57
N ASP A 387 -20.44 2.86 -7.42
CA ASP A 387 -19.83 2.02 -8.47
C ASP A 387 -20.63 2.01 -9.78
N GLU A 388 -21.93 2.29 -9.72
CA GLU A 388 -22.80 2.40 -10.89
C GLU A 388 -22.66 3.74 -11.63
N ALA A 389 -22.03 4.75 -11.04
CA ALA A 389 -21.84 6.06 -11.65
C ALA A 389 -20.72 6.04 -12.72
N SER A 390 -20.79 6.98 -13.68
CA SER A 390 -19.74 7.10 -14.70
C SER A 390 -18.38 7.46 -14.09
N ALA A 391 -17.27 7.01 -14.70
CA ALA A 391 -15.92 7.33 -14.25
C ALA A 391 -15.65 8.86 -14.14
N THR A 392 -16.34 9.66 -14.97
CA THR A 392 -16.26 11.12 -14.89
C THR A 392 -16.98 11.67 -13.66
N ALA A 393 -18.13 11.12 -13.32
CA ALA A 393 -18.90 11.49 -12.12
C ALA A 393 -18.13 11.10 -10.84
N GLN A 394 -17.58 9.89 -10.80
CA GLN A 394 -16.76 9.43 -9.67
C GLN A 394 -15.51 10.33 -9.46
N LYS A 395 -14.82 10.68 -10.55
CA LYS A 395 -13.68 11.61 -10.49
C LYS A 395 -14.08 13.00 -10.00
N TRP A 396 -15.27 13.50 -10.40
CA TRP A 396 -15.79 14.77 -9.96
C TRP A 396 -16.18 14.71 -8.46
N ALA A 397 -16.91 13.68 -8.03
CA ALA A 397 -17.31 13.51 -6.62
C ALA A 397 -16.08 13.38 -5.70
N GLY A 398 -15.05 12.65 -6.14
CA GLY A 398 -13.80 12.47 -5.42
C GLY A 398 -13.05 13.77 -5.08
N GLN A 399 -13.36 14.91 -5.74
CA GLN A 399 -12.78 16.21 -5.39
C GLN A 399 -13.33 16.77 -4.07
N TYR A 400 -14.53 16.36 -3.69
CA TYR A 400 -15.25 16.85 -2.49
C TYR A 400 -15.30 15.84 -1.37
N ILE A 401 -14.56 14.73 -1.51
CA ILE A 401 -14.50 13.66 -0.52
C ILE A 401 -13.10 13.62 0.07
N THR A 402 -13.05 13.40 1.38
CA THR A 402 -11.80 13.18 2.11
C THR A 402 -11.93 11.87 2.87
N THR A 403 -10.90 11.03 2.76
CA THR A 403 -10.83 9.80 3.56
C THR A 403 -10.39 10.16 4.96
N SER A 404 -11.20 9.83 5.95
CA SER A 404 -10.95 10.07 7.37
C SER A 404 -10.96 8.77 8.17
N VAL A 405 -10.31 8.80 9.32
CA VAL A 405 -10.32 7.66 10.24
C VAL A 405 -11.75 7.36 10.67
N CYS A 406 -12.15 6.10 10.64
CA CYS A 406 -13.49 5.69 11.03
C CYS A 406 -13.80 6.08 12.49
N PRO A 407 -14.80 6.93 12.78
CA PRO A 407 -15.09 7.40 14.13
C PRO A 407 -15.68 6.34 15.06
N GLU A 408 -16.13 5.19 14.51
CA GLU A 408 -16.67 4.11 15.33
C GLU A 408 -15.59 3.18 15.88
N CYS A 409 -14.58 2.86 15.07
CA CYS A 409 -13.48 1.98 15.48
C CYS A 409 -12.15 2.71 15.62
N ASN A 410 -12.09 4.03 15.43
CA ASN A 410 -10.86 4.84 15.51
C ASN A 410 -9.68 4.23 14.73
N GLY A 411 -9.94 3.74 13.51
CA GLY A 411 -8.93 3.11 12.66
C GLY A 411 -8.65 1.63 12.96
N GLN A 412 -9.13 1.09 14.07
CA GLN A 412 -8.83 -0.28 14.52
C GLN A 412 -9.51 -1.39 13.72
N ARG A 413 -10.36 -1.07 12.75
CA ARG A 413 -10.98 -1.98 11.77
C ARG A 413 -11.97 -3.02 12.32
N LEU A 414 -11.95 -3.28 13.63
CA LEU A 414 -12.76 -4.31 14.30
C LEU A 414 -13.99 -3.72 14.97
N ASN A 415 -14.96 -4.58 15.25
CA ASN A 415 -16.15 -4.22 16.00
C ASN A 415 -15.84 -4.06 17.50
N LYS A 416 -16.78 -3.46 18.24
CA LYS A 416 -16.62 -3.16 19.68
C LYS A 416 -16.41 -4.41 20.53
N GLU A 417 -17.05 -5.53 20.18
CA GLU A 417 -16.88 -6.79 20.94
C GLU A 417 -15.44 -7.30 20.83
N ALA A 418 -14.90 -7.43 19.61
CA ALA A 418 -13.54 -7.91 19.38
C ALA A 418 -12.48 -7.02 20.05
N LEU A 419 -12.69 -5.69 20.07
CA LEU A 419 -11.76 -4.74 20.67
C LEU A 419 -11.76 -4.79 22.21
N HIS A 420 -12.76 -5.44 22.84
CA HIS A 420 -12.84 -5.61 24.29
C HIS A 420 -12.39 -6.98 24.76
N PHE A 421 -11.74 -7.75 23.90
CA PHE A 421 -10.91 -8.87 24.34
C PHE A 421 -9.47 -8.40 24.53
N LYS A 422 -8.87 -8.72 25.66
CA LYS A 422 -7.52 -8.28 26.04
C LYS A 422 -6.63 -9.43 26.44
N ILE A 423 -5.34 -9.27 26.23
CA ILE A 423 -4.25 -10.09 26.78
C ILE A 423 -3.24 -9.10 27.37
N ASN A 424 -2.92 -9.21 28.66
CA ASN A 424 -2.07 -8.26 29.38
C ASN A 424 -2.45 -6.80 29.08
N GLU A 425 -3.73 -6.47 29.29
CA GLU A 425 -4.35 -5.15 29.10
C GLU A 425 -4.40 -4.62 27.66
N LYS A 426 -3.86 -5.35 26.67
CA LYS A 426 -3.83 -4.96 25.26
C LYS A 426 -4.86 -5.73 24.44
N ASN A 427 -5.56 -5.05 23.54
CA ASN A 427 -6.41 -5.68 22.54
C ASN A 427 -5.60 -6.04 21.27
N ILE A 428 -6.21 -6.81 20.35
CA ILE A 428 -5.54 -7.29 19.13
C ILE A 428 -5.13 -6.16 18.19
N ALA A 429 -5.90 -5.06 18.12
CA ALA A 429 -5.60 -3.93 17.26
C ALA A 429 -4.41 -3.12 17.82
N GLU A 430 -4.38 -2.89 19.14
CA GLU A 430 -3.26 -2.24 19.81
C GLU A 430 -1.96 -3.01 19.61
N LEU A 431 -1.99 -4.34 19.67
CA LEU A 431 -0.81 -5.15 19.37
C LEU A 431 -0.41 -5.07 17.89
N ALA A 432 -1.39 -5.04 16.99
CA ALA A 432 -1.12 -4.92 15.56
C ALA A 432 -0.58 -3.54 15.16
N ASP A 433 -0.89 -2.50 15.92
CA ASP A 433 -0.42 -1.13 15.68
C ASP A 433 1.00 -0.87 16.22
N MET A 434 1.49 -1.70 17.14
CA MET A 434 2.89 -1.62 17.59
C MET A 434 3.84 -1.86 16.43
N ASP A 435 4.99 -1.20 16.46
CA ASP A 435 6.09 -1.58 15.58
C ASP A 435 6.60 -2.99 15.91
N ILE A 436 7.14 -3.67 14.89
CA ILE A 436 7.54 -5.09 14.98
C ILE A 436 8.57 -5.32 16.09
N GLN A 437 9.49 -4.37 16.32
CA GLN A 437 10.48 -4.49 17.39
C GLN A 437 9.80 -4.44 18.77
N THR A 438 8.95 -3.45 19.02
CA THR A 438 8.20 -3.31 20.27
C THR A 438 7.27 -4.49 20.51
N LEU A 439 6.62 -4.98 19.45
CA LEU A 439 5.77 -6.17 19.53
C LEU A 439 6.58 -7.44 19.88
N PHE A 440 7.76 -7.61 19.28
CA PHE A 440 8.67 -8.70 19.60
C PHE A 440 9.11 -8.66 21.08
N ASP A 441 9.51 -7.48 21.55
CA ASP A 441 9.93 -7.26 22.93
C ASP A 441 8.75 -7.55 23.90
N TRP A 442 7.55 -7.05 23.57
CA TRP A 442 6.34 -7.30 24.35
C TRP A 442 6.03 -8.81 24.47
N PHE A 443 6.12 -9.58 23.37
CA PHE A 443 5.94 -11.01 23.42
C PHE A 443 7.07 -11.74 24.15
N SER A 444 8.28 -11.24 24.10
CA SER A 444 9.43 -11.84 24.78
C SER A 444 9.30 -11.70 26.31
N ASP A 445 8.89 -10.51 26.78
CA ASP A 445 8.84 -10.16 28.21
C ASP A 445 7.52 -10.55 28.89
N SER A 446 6.43 -10.75 28.11
CA SER A 446 5.12 -11.01 28.68
C SER A 446 5.00 -12.43 29.24
N GLU A 447 4.89 -12.57 30.56
CA GLU A 447 4.30 -13.75 31.21
C GLU A 447 2.78 -13.62 31.10
N THR A 448 2.14 -14.43 30.27
CA THR A 448 0.68 -14.50 30.16
C THR A 448 0.11 -15.23 31.41
N GLU A 449 -0.62 -14.51 32.27
CA GLU A 449 -1.43 -15.08 33.34
C GLU A 449 -2.64 -15.84 32.74
N VAL A 450 -2.47 -17.08 32.40
CA VAL A 450 -3.49 -17.95 31.81
C VAL A 450 -3.56 -19.29 32.55
N THR A 451 -4.71 -19.98 32.48
CA THR A 451 -4.85 -21.32 33.00
C THR A 451 -3.84 -22.28 32.37
N GLU A 452 -3.46 -23.36 33.09
CA GLU A 452 -2.42 -24.31 32.65
C GLU A 452 -2.69 -24.88 31.24
N LYS A 453 -3.94 -25.15 30.91
CA LYS A 453 -4.36 -25.60 29.57
C LYS A 453 -4.24 -24.49 28.49
N GLN A 454 -4.57 -23.26 28.83
CA GLN A 454 -4.41 -22.09 27.93
C GLN A 454 -2.94 -21.76 27.75
N ARG A 455 -2.10 -21.95 28.78
CA ARG A 455 -0.65 -21.75 28.73
C ARG A 455 0.01 -22.63 27.69
N LEU A 456 -0.33 -23.92 27.60
CA LEU A 456 0.22 -24.82 26.57
C LEU A 456 -0.10 -24.33 25.14
N ILE A 457 -1.35 -23.96 24.88
CA ILE A 457 -1.78 -23.46 23.55
C ILE A 457 -1.14 -22.11 23.26
N ALA A 458 -1.13 -21.20 24.23
CA ALA A 458 -0.54 -19.87 24.08
C ALA A 458 0.98 -19.93 23.83
N THR A 459 1.69 -20.87 24.44
CA THR A 459 3.14 -21.03 24.28
C THR A 459 3.52 -21.40 22.85
N GLU A 460 2.84 -22.36 22.24
CA GLU A 460 3.13 -22.75 20.84
C GLU A 460 2.79 -21.60 19.85
N ILE A 461 1.64 -20.93 20.05
CA ILE A 461 1.26 -19.79 19.22
C ILE A 461 2.27 -18.63 19.38
N LYS A 462 2.69 -18.34 20.62
CA LYS A 462 3.69 -17.32 20.94
C LYS A 462 5.03 -17.61 20.26
N LYS A 463 5.48 -18.85 20.27
CA LYS A 463 6.70 -19.31 19.61
C LYS A 463 6.64 -19.03 18.08
N GLU A 464 5.52 -19.35 17.45
CA GLU A 464 5.31 -19.09 16.02
C GLU A 464 5.30 -17.58 15.69
N ILE A 465 4.63 -16.78 16.54
CA ILE A 465 4.62 -15.32 16.40
C ILE A 465 6.04 -14.76 16.53
N LEU A 466 6.77 -15.12 17.58
CA LEU A 466 8.14 -14.66 17.82
C LEU A 466 9.09 -15.05 16.67
N SER A 467 8.98 -16.27 16.16
CA SER A 467 9.78 -16.73 15.03
C SER A 467 9.56 -15.86 13.79
N ARG A 468 8.29 -15.57 13.43
CA ARG A 468 7.94 -14.73 12.27
C ARG A 468 8.34 -13.27 12.47
N LEU A 469 8.15 -12.72 13.66
CA LEU A 469 8.61 -11.36 13.99
C LEU A 469 10.14 -11.27 13.88
N GLN A 470 10.89 -12.28 14.35
CA GLN A 470 12.33 -12.33 14.23
C GLN A 470 12.79 -12.28 12.76
N PHE A 471 12.12 -13.02 11.85
CA PHE A 471 12.45 -12.93 10.43
C PHE A 471 12.24 -11.55 9.83
N LEU A 472 11.21 -10.82 10.27
CA LEU A 472 10.99 -9.44 9.85
C LEU A 472 12.07 -8.50 10.41
N LEU A 473 12.53 -8.73 11.64
CA LEU A 473 13.63 -7.98 12.24
C LEU A 473 14.97 -8.26 11.53
N ASP A 474 15.20 -9.51 11.16
CA ASP A 474 16.41 -9.93 10.44
C ASP A 474 16.54 -9.26 9.05
N VAL A 475 15.41 -8.96 8.39
CA VAL A 475 15.41 -8.22 7.12
C VAL A 475 15.27 -6.70 7.28
N GLY A 476 15.41 -6.18 8.51
CA GLY A 476 15.44 -4.73 8.78
C GLY A 476 14.08 -4.03 8.73
N LEU A 477 12.98 -4.73 9.00
CA LEU A 477 11.61 -4.18 8.98
C LEU A 477 11.02 -3.90 10.37
N GLY A 478 11.87 -3.74 11.39
CA GLY A 478 11.44 -3.55 12.78
C GLY A 478 10.55 -2.33 13.03
N TYR A 479 10.65 -1.31 12.17
CA TYR A 479 9.88 -0.07 12.26
C TYR A 479 8.45 -0.14 11.68
N LEU A 480 8.09 -1.22 10.98
CA LEU A 480 6.74 -1.39 10.44
C LEU A 480 5.78 -1.90 11.53
N SER A 481 4.49 -1.58 11.39
CA SER A 481 3.43 -2.21 12.18
C SER A 481 2.70 -3.29 11.38
N LEU A 482 2.09 -4.26 12.09
CA LEU A 482 1.30 -5.31 11.44
C LEU A 482 0.01 -4.77 10.80
N SER A 483 -0.53 -3.66 11.32
CA SER A 483 -1.74 -2.98 10.80
C SER A 483 -1.50 -2.23 9.50
N ARG A 484 -0.23 -1.92 9.15
CA ARG A 484 0.11 -1.13 7.97
C ARG A 484 -0.40 -1.78 6.69
N ALA A 485 -1.13 -1.01 5.88
CA ALA A 485 -1.71 -1.47 4.63
C ALA A 485 -0.62 -1.83 3.60
N SER A 486 -0.73 -3.00 2.96
CA SER A 486 0.24 -3.46 1.95
C SER A 486 0.37 -2.50 0.76
N ALA A 487 -0.70 -1.76 0.44
CA ALA A 487 -0.70 -0.76 -0.63
C ALA A 487 0.16 0.48 -0.32
N SER A 488 0.50 0.74 0.95
CA SER A 488 1.33 1.87 1.39
C SER A 488 2.83 1.53 1.49
N LEU A 489 3.19 0.27 1.25
CA LEU A 489 4.57 -0.20 1.33
C LEU A 489 5.35 0.22 0.09
N SER A 490 6.62 0.56 0.28
CA SER A 490 7.57 0.69 -0.83
C SER A 490 7.84 -0.66 -1.51
N GLY A 491 8.39 -0.64 -2.73
CA GLY A 491 8.76 -1.86 -3.44
C GLY A 491 9.72 -2.74 -2.64
N GLY A 492 10.75 -2.14 -2.05
CA GLY A 492 11.72 -2.84 -1.21
C GLY A 492 11.14 -3.41 0.09
N GLU A 493 10.25 -2.66 0.78
CA GLU A 493 9.54 -3.17 1.98
C GLU A 493 8.70 -4.39 1.63
N SER A 494 7.91 -4.32 0.56
CA SER A 494 7.07 -5.44 0.10
C SER A 494 7.90 -6.67 -0.26
N GLN A 495 9.03 -6.48 -0.92
CA GLN A 495 9.97 -7.54 -1.29
C GLN A 495 10.57 -8.22 -0.05
N ARG A 496 11.03 -7.43 0.92
CA ARG A 496 11.60 -7.96 2.19
C ARG A 496 10.57 -8.69 3.04
N ILE A 497 9.30 -8.24 3.07
CA ILE A 497 8.22 -8.98 3.72
C ILE A 497 8.06 -10.36 3.09
N ARG A 498 8.07 -10.46 1.75
CA ARG A 498 8.00 -11.74 1.05
C ARG A 498 9.22 -12.61 1.35
N LEU A 499 10.42 -12.01 1.38
CA LEU A 499 11.65 -12.74 1.74
C LEU A 499 11.55 -13.30 3.17
N ALA A 500 11.14 -12.49 4.15
CA ALA A 500 10.94 -12.93 5.54
C ALA A 500 9.92 -14.08 5.64
N THR A 501 8.82 -14.00 4.88
CA THR A 501 7.81 -15.07 4.82
C THR A 501 8.39 -16.36 4.22
N GLN A 502 9.24 -16.26 3.20
CA GLN A 502 9.88 -17.43 2.58
C GLN A 502 10.94 -18.07 3.50
N ILE A 503 11.75 -17.26 4.19
CA ILE A 503 12.68 -17.77 5.22
C ILE A 503 11.89 -18.53 6.30
N GLY A 504 10.74 -17.97 6.71
CA GLY A 504 9.86 -18.58 7.71
C GLY A 504 9.20 -19.89 7.26
N SER A 505 9.09 -20.14 5.95
CA SER A 505 8.53 -21.38 5.41
C SER A 505 9.43 -22.61 5.62
N GLN A 506 10.71 -22.40 5.92
CA GLN A 506 11.74 -23.44 6.12
C GLN A 506 11.82 -24.46 4.97
N LEU A 507 11.50 -24.02 3.74
CA LEU A 507 11.64 -24.86 2.56
C LEU A 507 13.13 -25.12 2.30
N VAL A 508 13.43 -26.34 1.84
CA VAL A 508 14.78 -26.79 1.50
C VAL A 508 14.84 -27.22 0.03
N ASN A 509 16.04 -27.18 -0.55
CA ASN A 509 16.27 -27.57 -1.94
C ASN A 509 15.46 -26.73 -2.95
N VAL A 510 15.28 -25.45 -2.68
CA VAL A 510 14.60 -24.46 -3.54
C VAL A 510 15.65 -23.53 -4.13
N LEU A 511 15.41 -23.09 -5.36
CA LEU A 511 16.16 -22.00 -6.00
C LEU A 511 15.39 -20.70 -5.83
N TYR A 512 15.89 -19.80 -5.01
CA TYR A 512 15.36 -18.45 -4.84
C TYR A 512 16.05 -17.50 -5.82
N ILE A 513 15.25 -16.71 -6.54
CA ILE A 513 15.76 -15.66 -7.43
C ILE A 513 15.20 -14.31 -6.96
N LEU A 514 16.09 -13.39 -6.59
CA LEU A 514 15.75 -12.09 -6.06
C LEU A 514 16.21 -10.97 -7.01
N ASP A 515 15.36 -9.93 -7.14
CA ASP A 515 15.64 -8.75 -7.95
C ASP A 515 15.99 -7.57 -7.04
N GLU A 516 17.26 -7.21 -6.98
CA GLU A 516 17.79 -6.05 -6.25
C GLU A 516 17.23 -5.89 -4.81
N PRO A 517 17.39 -6.88 -3.93
CA PRO A 517 16.78 -6.85 -2.60
C PRO A 517 17.35 -5.79 -1.66
N SER A 518 18.52 -5.19 -1.97
CA SER A 518 19.16 -4.11 -1.20
C SER A 518 18.52 -2.73 -1.42
N ILE A 519 17.56 -2.61 -2.35
CA ILE A 519 16.93 -1.33 -2.70
C ILE A 519 16.29 -0.64 -1.50
N GLY A 520 16.56 0.68 -1.39
CA GLY A 520 16.03 1.54 -0.32
C GLY A 520 16.54 1.18 1.07
N LEU A 521 17.61 0.39 1.17
CA LEU A 521 18.28 0.07 2.42
C LEU A 521 19.41 1.02 2.73
N HIS A 522 19.47 1.44 3.98
CA HIS A 522 20.66 2.00 4.55
C HIS A 522 21.74 0.91 4.72
N GLN A 523 23.04 1.25 4.65
CA GLN A 523 24.14 0.28 4.76
C GLN A 523 24.07 -0.58 6.04
N ARG A 524 23.58 -0.03 7.14
CA ARG A 524 23.32 -0.77 8.38
C ARG A 524 22.35 -1.95 8.16
N ASP A 525 21.28 -1.73 7.41
CA ASP A 525 20.24 -2.72 7.22
C ASP A 525 20.61 -3.70 6.09
N ASN A 526 21.49 -3.29 5.15
CA ASN A 526 22.02 -4.13 4.09
C ASN A 526 22.81 -5.34 4.64
N ARG A 527 23.61 -5.14 5.70
CA ARG A 527 24.32 -6.24 6.37
C ARG A 527 23.36 -7.29 6.92
N LYS A 528 22.25 -6.88 7.57
CA LYS A 528 21.22 -7.79 8.07
C LYS A 528 20.58 -8.60 6.93
N LEU A 529 20.33 -7.96 5.80
CA LEU A 529 19.81 -8.64 4.61
C LEU A 529 20.79 -9.71 4.10
N ILE A 530 22.07 -9.37 3.97
CA ILE A 530 23.13 -10.32 3.56
C ILE A 530 23.17 -11.55 4.48
N ASP A 531 23.12 -11.32 5.80
CA ASP A 531 23.12 -12.40 6.78
C ASP A 531 21.86 -13.28 6.66
N SER A 532 20.71 -12.67 6.36
CA SER A 532 19.44 -13.39 6.14
C SER A 532 19.49 -14.25 4.88
N LEU A 533 20.10 -13.76 3.78
CA LEU A 533 20.29 -14.54 2.56
C LEU A 533 21.27 -15.69 2.77
N LYS A 534 22.33 -15.49 3.55
CA LYS A 534 23.25 -16.56 3.95
C LYS A 534 22.57 -17.62 4.79
N LYS A 535 21.73 -17.22 5.76
CA LYS A 535 20.89 -18.16 6.53
C LYS A 535 19.99 -18.99 5.60
N LEU A 536 19.33 -18.33 4.61
CA LEU A 536 18.46 -19.01 3.65
C LEU A 536 19.24 -20.04 2.81
N ARG A 537 20.47 -19.70 2.38
CA ARG A 537 21.40 -20.62 1.72
C ARG A 537 21.75 -21.79 2.66
N ASP A 538 22.15 -21.50 3.88
CA ASP A 538 22.66 -22.49 4.85
C ASP A 538 21.59 -23.51 5.27
N THR A 539 20.29 -23.21 5.02
CA THR A 539 19.20 -24.18 5.17
C THR A 539 19.11 -25.18 4.00
N GLY A 540 20.06 -25.18 3.07
CA GLY A 540 20.10 -26.09 1.91
C GLY A 540 19.35 -25.56 0.68
N ASN A 541 19.40 -24.26 0.45
CA ASN A 541 18.79 -23.62 -0.71
C ASN A 541 19.84 -22.96 -1.61
N SER A 542 19.55 -22.85 -2.89
CA SER A 542 20.31 -22.02 -3.81
C SER A 542 19.69 -20.62 -3.88
N VAL A 543 20.51 -19.57 -3.77
CA VAL A 543 20.05 -18.18 -3.79
C VAL A 543 20.76 -17.44 -4.92
N VAL A 544 20.02 -16.98 -5.90
CA VAL A 544 20.51 -16.15 -7.02
C VAL A 544 19.96 -14.74 -6.85
N VAL A 545 20.84 -13.76 -6.81
CA VAL A 545 20.48 -12.37 -6.59
C VAL A 545 20.98 -11.52 -7.76
N VAL A 546 20.08 -10.77 -8.40
CA VAL A 546 20.49 -9.72 -9.34
C VAL A 546 20.81 -8.48 -8.51
N GLU A 547 22.08 -8.02 -8.50
CA GLU A 547 22.49 -6.95 -7.59
C GLU A 547 23.63 -6.08 -8.11
N HIS A 548 23.73 -4.88 -7.54
CA HIS A 548 24.77 -3.89 -7.83
C HIS A 548 25.53 -3.43 -6.58
N ASP A 549 25.08 -3.86 -5.41
CA ASP A 549 25.69 -3.47 -4.13
C ASP A 549 27.04 -4.15 -3.93
N LYS A 550 28.05 -3.36 -3.52
CA LYS A 550 29.44 -3.80 -3.32
C LYS A 550 29.54 -4.86 -2.22
N ASP A 551 28.87 -4.63 -1.08
CA ASP A 551 28.94 -5.52 0.07
C ASP A 551 28.29 -6.87 -0.23
N MET A 552 27.16 -6.86 -0.95
CA MET A 552 26.46 -8.06 -1.40
C MET A 552 27.32 -8.88 -2.36
N MET A 553 27.99 -8.23 -3.35
CA MET A 553 28.89 -8.92 -4.28
C MET A 553 30.07 -9.56 -3.56
N LEU A 554 30.73 -8.82 -2.64
CA LEU A 554 31.87 -9.33 -1.90
C LEU A 554 31.51 -10.41 -0.88
N ALA A 555 30.27 -10.40 -0.38
CA ALA A 555 29.79 -11.38 0.59
C ALA A 555 29.21 -12.66 -0.05
N SER A 556 29.08 -12.69 -1.39
CA SER A 556 28.56 -13.85 -2.14
C SER A 556 29.59 -14.97 -2.25
N ASP A 557 29.10 -16.18 -2.53
CA ASP A 557 29.95 -17.35 -2.81
C ASP A 557 30.40 -17.39 -4.28
N TYR A 558 29.56 -16.82 -5.18
CA TYR A 558 29.81 -16.85 -6.61
C TYR A 558 29.26 -15.60 -7.30
N ILE A 559 29.97 -15.09 -8.31
CA ILE A 559 29.56 -13.91 -9.07
C ILE A 559 29.50 -14.27 -10.55
N VAL A 560 28.44 -13.82 -11.22
CA VAL A 560 28.30 -13.84 -12.69
C VAL A 560 28.20 -12.38 -13.14
N ASP A 561 29.26 -11.87 -13.81
CA ASP A 561 29.29 -10.49 -14.33
C ASP A 561 28.87 -10.49 -15.80
N MET A 562 27.79 -9.75 -16.10
CA MET A 562 27.19 -9.64 -17.43
C MET A 562 27.64 -8.36 -18.13
N GLY A 563 28.09 -8.50 -19.38
CA GLY A 563 28.58 -7.33 -20.11
C GLY A 563 28.88 -7.62 -21.57
N PRO A 564 29.94 -6.98 -22.14
CA PRO A 564 30.76 -5.93 -21.53
C PRO A 564 30.06 -4.57 -21.45
N PHE A 565 28.96 -4.35 -22.22
CA PHE A 565 28.19 -3.12 -22.30
C PHE A 565 26.67 -3.42 -22.20
N ALA A 566 25.86 -2.42 -22.45
CA ALA A 566 24.40 -2.52 -22.44
C ALA A 566 23.80 -2.85 -23.81
N GLY A 567 22.58 -3.43 -23.83
CA GLY A 567 21.80 -3.69 -25.02
C GLY A 567 22.51 -4.64 -26.01
N ARG A 568 22.57 -4.28 -27.29
CA ARG A 568 23.18 -5.11 -28.35
C ARG A 568 24.67 -5.40 -28.16
N LYS A 569 25.37 -4.53 -27.42
CA LYS A 569 26.79 -4.70 -27.09
C LYS A 569 27.02 -5.46 -25.78
N GLY A 570 25.96 -5.79 -25.05
CA GLY A 570 25.93 -6.62 -23.87
C GLY A 570 25.54 -8.07 -24.20
N GLY A 571 25.06 -8.78 -23.20
CA GLY A 571 24.52 -10.13 -23.32
C GLY A 571 25.57 -11.26 -23.33
N GLU A 572 26.76 -10.98 -22.86
CA GLU A 572 27.85 -11.94 -22.69
C GLU A 572 28.17 -12.12 -21.20
N VAL A 573 28.68 -13.28 -20.81
CA VAL A 573 29.27 -13.50 -19.49
C VAL A 573 30.73 -13.07 -19.55
N VAL A 574 31.08 -11.96 -18.90
CA VAL A 574 32.46 -11.43 -18.89
C VAL A 574 33.29 -12.03 -17.77
N PHE A 575 32.65 -12.50 -16.72
CA PHE A 575 33.25 -13.23 -15.62
C PHE A 575 32.24 -14.16 -14.96
N ALA A 576 32.68 -15.34 -14.54
CA ALA A 576 31.94 -16.26 -13.66
C ALA A 576 32.96 -16.95 -12.74
N GLY A 577 32.80 -16.82 -11.43
CA GLY A 577 33.73 -17.35 -10.45
C GLY A 577 33.53 -16.77 -9.03
N VAL A 578 34.44 -17.04 -8.14
CA VAL A 578 34.45 -16.53 -6.76
C VAL A 578 34.85 -15.04 -6.71
N PRO A 579 34.39 -14.26 -5.69
CA PRO A 579 34.69 -12.82 -5.58
C PRO A 579 36.20 -12.50 -5.63
N ASP A 580 37.04 -13.27 -4.96
CA ASP A 580 38.49 -13.04 -4.93
C ASP A 580 39.18 -13.15 -6.31
N GLU A 581 38.64 -13.98 -7.20
CA GLU A 581 39.10 -14.06 -8.57
C GLU A 581 38.62 -12.90 -9.42
N MET A 582 37.43 -12.42 -9.15
CA MET A 582 36.86 -11.24 -9.82
C MET A 582 37.73 -10.00 -9.56
N LEU A 583 38.18 -9.77 -8.31
CA LEU A 583 39.00 -8.63 -7.95
C LEU A 583 40.34 -8.57 -8.75
N LYS A 584 40.81 -9.71 -9.26
CA LYS A 584 42.05 -9.82 -10.07
C LYS A 584 41.83 -9.59 -11.57
N ARG A 585 40.56 -9.60 -12.03
CA ARG A 585 40.20 -9.38 -13.43
C ARG A 585 40.19 -7.89 -13.79
N ASN A 586 40.13 -7.61 -15.07
CA ASN A 586 40.01 -6.26 -15.61
C ASN A 586 38.66 -6.07 -16.29
N THR A 587 37.58 -6.33 -15.55
CA THR A 587 36.23 -5.98 -15.98
C THR A 587 35.83 -4.62 -15.44
N LEU A 588 34.82 -3.99 -15.97
CA LEU A 588 34.33 -2.71 -15.48
C LEU A 588 33.91 -2.79 -14.00
N THR A 589 33.13 -3.82 -13.66
CA THR A 589 32.68 -4.07 -12.28
C THR A 589 33.86 -4.32 -11.34
N SER A 590 34.84 -5.16 -11.76
CA SER A 590 36.05 -5.43 -10.97
C SER A 590 36.85 -4.17 -10.68
N ASN A 591 36.97 -3.26 -11.66
CA ASN A 591 37.72 -2.04 -11.50
C ASN A 591 37.14 -1.09 -10.45
N TYR A 592 35.79 -1.08 -10.30
CA TYR A 592 35.11 -0.39 -9.19
C TYR A 592 35.31 -1.10 -7.85
N LEU A 593 35.16 -2.43 -7.83
CA LEU A 593 35.32 -3.21 -6.60
C LEU A 593 36.71 -3.12 -5.98
N ASN A 594 37.77 -3.10 -6.81
CA ASN A 594 39.16 -3.05 -6.36
C ASN A 594 39.72 -1.62 -6.23
N GLY A 595 38.87 -0.58 -6.41
CA GLY A 595 39.28 0.84 -6.24
C GLY A 595 40.10 1.43 -7.38
N LYS A 596 40.30 0.72 -8.52
CA LYS A 596 40.95 1.31 -9.71
C LYS A 596 40.11 2.38 -10.39
N LEU A 597 38.80 2.22 -10.32
CA LEU A 597 37.82 3.24 -10.71
C LEU A 597 37.00 3.62 -9.48
N GLU A 598 36.79 4.90 -9.30
CA GLU A 598 35.96 5.43 -8.20
C GLU A 598 35.17 6.66 -8.65
N ILE A 599 34.09 6.94 -7.94
CA ILE A 599 33.34 8.19 -8.09
C ILE A 599 34.01 9.22 -7.21
N ALA A 600 34.69 10.18 -7.85
CA ALA A 600 35.50 11.16 -7.16
C ALA A 600 34.68 12.14 -6.31
N VAL A 601 35.16 12.40 -5.10
CA VAL A 601 34.57 13.43 -4.22
C VAL A 601 34.88 14.83 -4.79
N PRO A 602 33.87 15.73 -4.88
CA PRO A 602 34.08 17.08 -5.37
C PRO A 602 35.11 17.86 -4.50
N LYS A 603 36.11 18.48 -5.12
CA LYS A 603 37.14 19.26 -4.41
C LYS A 603 36.60 20.51 -3.72
N LYS A 604 35.47 21.04 -4.16
CA LYS A 604 34.80 22.20 -3.59
C LYS A 604 33.31 21.97 -3.56
N ARG A 605 32.67 22.27 -2.43
CA ARG A 605 31.19 22.24 -2.28
C ARG A 605 30.63 23.60 -2.73
N ARG A 606 29.47 23.55 -3.44
CA ARG A 606 28.75 24.75 -3.84
C ARG A 606 28.06 25.34 -2.62
N LYS A 607 28.09 26.68 -2.50
CA LYS A 607 27.40 27.39 -1.41
C LYS A 607 25.96 27.78 -1.77
N GLY A 608 25.53 27.48 -3.00
CA GLY A 608 24.23 27.91 -3.52
C GLY A 608 24.19 29.41 -3.84
N ASN A 609 22.98 29.91 -3.99
CA ASN A 609 22.74 31.32 -4.35
C ASN A 609 22.51 32.24 -3.13
N GLY A 610 22.74 31.74 -1.91
CA GLY A 610 22.52 32.44 -0.65
C GLY A 610 21.08 32.51 -0.17
N LYS A 611 20.14 31.89 -0.88
CA LYS A 611 18.72 31.80 -0.53
C LYS A 611 18.39 30.41 0.02
N HIS A 612 17.39 30.33 0.88
CA HIS A 612 16.99 29.09 1.54
C HIS A 612 15.49 28.88 1.46
N LEU A 613 15.08 27.64 1.28
CA LEU A 613 13.70 27.20 1.53
C LEU A 613 13.64 26.63 2.93
N ILE A 614 12.83 27.20 3.82
CA ILE A 614 12.75 26.81 5.21
C ILE A 614 11.36 26.25 5.48
N ILE A 615 11.29 25.04 6.02
CA ILE A 615 10.06 24.43 6.57
C ILE A 615 10.21 24.39 8.07
N GLU A 616 9.17 24.80 8.80
CA GLU A 616 9.12 24.77 10.25
C GLU A 616 7.96 23.91 10.74
N GLY A 617 8.20 23.16 11.80
CA GLY A 617 7.18 22.43 12.51
C GLY A 617 6.56 21.23 11.77
N ALA A 618 7.29 20.57 10.86
CA ALA A 618 6.78 19.39 10.19
C ALA A 618 6.57 18.23 11.19
N SER A 619 5.32 17.76 11.33
CA SER A 619 4.89 16.81 12.37
C SER A 619 4.05 15.64 11.84
N GLY A 620 4.06 15.39 10.50
CA GLY A 620 3.34 14.27 9.89
C GLY A 620 3.97 12.92 10.19
N ASN A 621 3.16 11.89 10.29
CA ASN A 621 3.57 10.50 10.56
C ASN A 621 4.50 10.42 11.80
N ASN A 622 5.75 9.98 11.60
CA ASN A 622 6.72 9.85 12.68
C ASN A 622 7.59 11.11 12.93
N LEU A 623 7.43 12.18 12.16
CA LEU A 623 8.22 13.42 12.34
C LEU A 623 7.90 14.09 13.67
N LYS A 624 8.94 14.51 14.38
CA LYS A 624 8.87 15.11 15.74
C LYS A 624 9.05 16.62 15.70
N ASN A 625 8.09 17.34 15.05
CA ASN A 625 8.09 18.80 14.92
C ASN A 625 9.41 19.33 14.36
N VAL A 626 9.84 18.83 13.22
CA VAL A 626 11.14 19.12 12.64
C VAL A 626 11.12 20.39 11.80
N SER A 627 12.21 21.18 11.92
CA SER A 627 12.45 22.33 11.06
C SER A 627 13.72 22.13 10.25
N VAL A 628 13.65 22.43 8.95
CA VAL A 628 14.79 22.24 8.02
C VAL A 628 14.98 23.43 7.11
N SER A 629 16.24 23.81 6.90
CA SER A 629 16.65 24.85 5.96
C SER A 629 17.39 24.20 4.79
N LEU A 630 16.85 24.36 3.59
CA LEU A 630 17.38 23.79 2.34
C LEU A 630 18.00 24.91 1.49
N PRO A 631 19.32 24.92 1.25
CA PRO A 631 19.99 25.93 0.44
C PRO A 631 19.59 25.79 -1.03
N LEU A 632 19.20 26.89 -1.68
CA LEU A 632 18.82 26.90 -3.09
C LEU A 632 20.05 26.99 -4.01
N GLY A 633 19.97 26.39 -5.19
CA GLY A 633 21.07 26.32 -6.16
C GLY A 633 22.16 25.30 -5.74
N THR A 634 21.80 24.28 -4.98
CA THR A 634 22.70 23.22 -4.50
C THR A 634 22.21 21.83 -4.85
N PHE A 635 23.09 20.86 -4.75
CA PHE A 635 22.79 19.44 -4.74
C PHE A 635 22.69 18.97 -3.27
N THR A 636 21.46 18.80 -2.77
CA THR A 636 21.17 18.41 -1.39
C THR A 636 20.72 16.96 -1.32
N CYS A 637 21.34 16.16 -0.45
CA CYS A 637 20.91 14.80 -0.14
C CYS A 637 20.13 14.75 1.19
N ILE A 638 19.00 14.06 1.19
CA ILE A 638 18.22 13.71 2.38
C ILE A 638 18.55 12.27 2.73
N THR A 639 19.20 12.05 3.85
CA THR A 639 19.76 10.77 4.27
C THR A 639 19.16 10.27 5.58
N GLY A 640 19.51 9.07 6.00
CA GLY A 640 19.09 8.44 7.25
C GLY A 640 18.60 7.01 7.05
N VAL A 641 18.43 6.28 8.14
CA VAL A 641 17.98 4.88 8.11
C VAL A 641 16.59 4.71 7.47
N SER A 642 16.25 3.49 7.08
CA SER A 642 14.92 3.18 6.54
C SER A 642 13.84 3.48 7.59
N GLY A 643 12.73 4.14 7.19
CA GLY A 643 11.65 4.55 8.11
C GLY A 643 11.94 5.76 8.99
N SER A 644 13.07 6.49 8.82
CA SER A 644 13.41 7.68 9.63
C SER A 644 12.58 8.94 9.33
N GLY A 645 11.68 8.92 8.32
CA GLY A 645 10.81 10.07 8.00
C GLY A 645 11.22 10.87 6.76
N LYS A 646 12.23 10.43 5.97
CA LYS A 646 12.70 11.14 4.76
C LYS A 646 11.58 11.42 3.75
N SER A 647 10.84 10.39 3.35
CA SER A 647 9.73 10.52 2.38
C SER A 647 8.57 11.31 2.97
N THR A 648 8.33 11.22 4.27
CA THR A 648 7.32 12.02 4.98
C THR A 648 7.65 13.51 4.87
N LEU A 649 8.91 13.90 5.14
CA LEU A 649 9.34 15.30 5.07
C LEU A 649 9.29 15.84 3.63
N ILE A 650 9.79 15.09 2.66
CA ILE A 650 9.97 15.58 1.29
C ILE A 650 8.74 15.29 0.41
N ASN A 651 8.31 14.01 0.29
CA ASN A 651 7.28 13.61 -0.66
C ASN A 651 5.85 13.86 -0.17
N GLU A 652 5.63 13.87 1.17
CA GLU A 652 4.30 13.99 1.76
C GLU A 652 4.07 15.37 2.40
N THR A 653 5.12 16.12 2.73
CA THR A 653 5.02 17.49 3.28
C THR A 653 5.48 18.53 2.25
N LEU A 654 6.77 18.60 1.93
CA LEU A 654 7.32 19.65 1.06
C LEU A 654 6.74 19.65 -0.35
N GLN A 655 6.76 18.51 -1.02
CA GLN A 655 6.34 18.39 -2.42
C GLN A 655 4.86 18.73 -2.64
N PRO A 656 3.89 18.31 -1.79
CA PRO A 656 2.50 18.77 -1.88
C PRO A 656 2.34 20.28 -1.68
N ILE A 657 3.04 20.89 -0.70
CA ILE A 657 3.00 22.36 -0.48
C ILE A 657 3.39 23.10 -1.77
N LEU A 658 4.54 22.75 -2.35
CA LEU A 658 5.02 23.36 -3.58
C LEU A 658 4.08 23.09 -4.77
N SER A 659 3.52 21.87 -4.84
CA SER A 659 2.57 21.51 -5.90
C SER A 659 1.25 22.26 -5.79
N GLN A 660 0.75 22.53 -4.60
CA GLN A 660 -0.42 23.38 -4.38
C GLN A 660 -0.13 24.82 -4.86
N LYS A 661 1.02 25.35 -4.50
CA LYS A 661 1.43 26.70 -4.87
C LYS A 661 1.58 26.89 -6.39
N PHE A 662 2.31 26.00 -7.06
CA PHE A 662 2.66 26.16 -8.48
C PHE A 662 1.63 25.57 -9.44
N TYR A 663 0.94 24.49 -9.05
CA TYR A 663 0.07 23.72 -9.95
C TYR A 663 -1.37 23.60 -9.45
N ARG A 664 -1.73 24.23 -8.33
CA ARG A 664 -3.06 24.10 -7.70
C ARG A 664 -3.45 22.63 -7.49
N SER A 665 -2.48 21.81 -7.04
CA SER A 665 -2.71 20.41 -6.71
C SER A 665 -3.71 20.30 -5.56
N LEU A 666 -4.56 19.28 -5.61
CA LEU A 666 -5.55 18.99 -4.57
C LEU A 666 -5.01 18.07 -3.48
N LYS A 667 -3.75 17.64 -3.57
CA LYS A 667 -3.14 16.79 -2.57
C LYS A 667 -2.74 17.65 -1.37
N ASP A 668 -3.34 17.38 -0.21
CA ASP A 668 -3.01 18.07 1.02
C ASP A 668 -1.64 17.63 1.57
N PRO A 669 -0.82 18.58 2.04
CA PRO A 669 0.42 18.27 2.73
C PRO A 669 0.13 17.71 4.13
N LEU A 670 1.07 16.93 4.65
CA LEU A 670 1.03 16.55 6.07
C LEU A 670 1.24 17.79 6.96
N PRO A 671 0.87 17.74 8.25
CA PRO A 671 0.92 18.90 9.14
C PRO A 671 2.30 19.53 9.25
N TYR A 672 2.34 20.87 9.16
CA TYR A 672 3.51 21.73 9.35
C TYR A 672 3.06 23.10 9.87
N GLU A 673 3.96 23.87 10.46
CA GLU A 673 3.65 25.21 11.01
C GLU A 673 3.80 26.32 9.96
N SER A 674 4.96 26.41 9.31
CA SER A 674 5.20 27.44 8.31
C SER A 674 6.21 27.01 7.23
N ILE A 675 6.19 27.72 6.11
CA ILE A 675 7.19 27.58 5.04
C ILE A 675 7.53 28.96 4.48
N SER A 676 8.83 29.22 4.25
CA SER A 676 9.33 30.47 3.67
C SER A 676 10.34 30.20 2.56
N GLY A 677 10.54 31.18 1.65
CA GLY A 677 11.48 31.06 0.51
C GLY A 677 10.87 30.41 -0.73
N ILE A 678 9.54 30.17 -0.79
CA ILE A 678 8.87 29.63 -1.99
C ILE A 678 8.91 30.60 -3.16
N GLU A 679 8.91 31.89 -2.90
CA GLU A 679 8.94 32.98 -3.89
C GLU A 679 10.22 32.98 -4.73
N ASP A 680 11.27 32.33 -4.27
CA ASP A 680 12.54 32.17 -4.96
C ASP A 680 12.56 31.00 -5.97
N LEU A 681 11.43 30.26 -6.05
CA LEU A 681 11.24 29.12 -6.94
C LEU A 681 10.14 29.41 -7.95
N ASP A 682 10.31 28.92 -9.18
CA ASP A 682 9.30 29.03 -10.25
C ASP A 682 8.50 27.75 -10.43
N LYS A 683 9.10 26.61 -10.07
CA LYS A 683 8.57 25.28 -10.42
C LYS A 683 9.14 24.20 -9.52
N VAL A 684 8.35 23.19 -9.25
CA VAL A 684 8.82 21.93 -8.65
C VAL A 684 8.63 20.78 -9.63
N VAL A 685 9.61 19.89 -9.73
CA VAL A 685 9.57 18.69 -10.55
C VAL A 685 9.89 17.49 -9.67
N SER A 686 8.90 16.61 -9.49
CA SER A 686 9.10 15.34 -8.79
C SER A 686 9.41 14.24 -9.79
N VAL A 687 10.51 13.53 -9.54
CA VAL A 687 10.98 12.41 -10.37
C VAL A 687 11.02 11.16 -9.50
N ASP A 688 9.95 10.40 -9.55
CA ASP A 688 9.76 9.15 -8.80
C ASP A 688 9.93 7.91 -9.70
N GLN A 689 9.93 6.73 -9.09
CA GLN A 689 10.06 5.44 -9.79
C GLN A 689 8.76 4.96 -10.46
N SER A 690 7.67 5.73 -10.38
CA SER A 690 6.41 5.32 -10.99
C SER A 690 6.54 5.19 -12.52
N PRO A 691 5.85 4.23 -13.15
CA PRO A 691 5.91 4.05 -14.61
C PRO A 691 5.53 5.33 -15.37
N ILE A 692 6.17 5.58 -16.52
CA ILE A 692 5.86 6.71 -17.42
C ILE A 692 4.47 6.60 -18.06
N GLY A 693 3.73 5.55 -17.78
CA GLY A 693 2.34 5.33 -18.17
C GLY A 693 1.88 3.92 -17.82
N ARG A 694 0.58 3.76 -17.68
CA ARG A 694 -0.05 2.50 -17.18
C ARG A 694 -0.44 1.53 -18.32
N THR A 695 -0.25 1.91 -19.57
CA THR A 695 -0.67 1.11 -20.72
C THR A 695 0.51 0.73 -21.61
N PRO A 696 0.44 -0.40 -22.34
CA PRO A 696 1.48 -0.80 -23.30
C PRO A 696 1.71 0.21 -24.42
N ARG A 697 0.83 1.22 -24.59
CA ARG A 697 0.97 2.28 -25.59
C ARG A 697 1.88 3.42 -25.14
N SER A 698 2.08 3.59 -23.84
CA SER A 698 3.05 4.54 -23.31
C SER A 698 4.46 4.01 -23.55
N ASN A 699 5.34 4.84 -24.03
CA ASN A 699 6.73 4.49 -24.32
C ASN A 699 7.63 5.76 -24.26
N PRO A 700 8.96 5.62 -24.25
CA PRO A 700 9.89 6.74 -24.18
C PRO A 700 9.63 7.82 -25.25
N ALA A 701 9.35 7.40 -26.50
CA ALA A 701 9.10 8.34 -27.59
C ALA A 701 7.82 9.19 -27.39
N THR A 702 6.76 8.60 -26.81
CA THR A 702 5.51 9.34 -26.54
C THR A 702 5.65 10.24 -25.32
N TYR A 703 6.35 9.80 -24.30
CA TYR A 703 6.52 10.55 -23.05
C TYR A 703 7.38 11.80 -23.25
N THR A 704 8.50 11.69 -23.98
CA THR A 704 9.38 12.82 -24.31
C THR A 704 8.80 13.76 -25.37
N GLY A 705 7.66 13.39 -25.99
CA GLY A 705 7.05 14.15 -27.07
C GLY A 705 7.75 14.02 -28.44
N VAL A 706 8.86 13.30 -28.54
CA VAL A 706 9.61 13.11 -29.80
C VAL A 706 8.79 12.37 -30.85
N PHE A 707 7.84 11.54 -30.44
CA PHE A 707 6.96 10.81 -31.35
C PHE A 707 6.09 11.74 -32.20
N SER A 708 5.73 12.91 -31.70
CA SER A 708 5.00 13.93 -32.50
C SER A 708 5.84 14.45 -33.65
N ASP A 709 7.14 14.71 -33.42
CA ASP A 709 8.05 15.18 -34.46
C ASP A 709 8.33 14.06 -35.48
N ILE A 710 8.48 12.83 -35.05
CA ILE A 710 8.62 11.64 -35.92
C ILE A 710 7.38 11.51 -36.84
N ARG A 711 6.17 11.60 -36.28
CA ARG A 711 4.93 11.57 -37.12
C ARG A 711 4.87 12.67 -38.14
N THR A 712 5.27 13.86 -37.77
CA THR A 712 5.34 15.03 -38.70
C THR A 712 6.35 14.77 -39.80
N LEU A 713 7.53 14.24 -39.49
CA LEU A 713 8.53 13.83 -40.47
C LEU A 713 7.97 12.82 -41.47
N PHE A 714 7.31 11.76 -41.00
CA PHE A 714 6.71 10.73 -41.89
C PHE A 714 5.58 11.29 -42.77
N THR A 715 4.82 12.25 -42.27
CA THR A 715 3.79 12.97 -43.07
C THR A 715 4.40 13.74 -44.22
N GLY A 716 5.64 14.20 -44.07
CA GLY A 716 6.38 14.92 -45.12
C GLY A 716 6.92 14.01 -46.22
N MET A 717 6.87 12.69 -46.10
CA MET A 717 7.39 11.76 -47.11
C MET A 717 6.55 11.77 -48.40
N PRO A 718 7.15 11.56 -49.60
CA PRO A 718 6.46 11.57 -50.85
C PRO A 718 5.23 10.65 -50.92
N GLU A 719 5.38 9.40 -50.46
CA GLU A 719 4.30 8.41 -50.42
C GLU A 719 3.14 8.86 -49.52
N ALA A 720 3.46 9.47 -48.35
CA ALA A 720 2.45 9.98 -47.44
C ALA A 720 1.68 11.18 -48.03
N LYS A 721 2.37 12.09 -48.74
CA LYS A 721 1.76 13.23 -49.44
C LYS A 721 0.87 12.78 -50.58
N ILE A 722 1.32 11.83 -51.42
CA ILE A 722 0.54 11.26 -52.52
C ILE A 722 -0.76 10.66 -52.04
N ARG A 723 -0.72 9.95 -50.92
CA ARG A 723 -1.89 9.29 -50.30
C ARG A 723 -2.70 10.20 -49.36
N GLY A 724 -2.33 11.46 -49.22
CA GLY A 724 -3.00 12.43 -48.37
C GLY A 724 -2.97 12.09 -46.88
N TYR A 725 -1.92 11.38 -46.42
CA TYR A 725 -1.81 10.94 -45.05
C TYR A 725 -1.48 12.11 -44.11
N LYS A 726 -2.28 12.27 -43.05
CA LYS A 726 -2.10 13.25 -41.98
C LYS A 726 -1.33 12.66 -40.79
N PRO A 727 -0.79 13.46 -39.86
CA PRO A 727 -0.04 12.94 -38.68
C PRO A 727 -0.80 11.90 -37.84
N GLY A 728 -2.14 11.94 -37.84
CA GLY A 728 -2.98 10.93 -37.18
C GLY A 728 -2.84 9.53 -37.77
N ARG A 729 -2.51 9.38 -39.08
CA ARG A 729 -2.28 8.09 -39.71
C ARG A 729 -1.09 7.35 -39.11
N PHE A 730 -0.09 8.08 -38.70
CA PHE A 730 1.13 7.56 -38.07
C PHE A 730 1.02 7.42 -36.54
N SER A 731 -0.20 7.54 -35.97
CA SER A 731 -0.47 7.31 -34.55
C SER A 731 -1.06 5.92 -34.33
N PHE A 732 -0.44 5.13 -33.47
CA PHE A 732 -0.99 3.84 -33.05
C PHE A 732 -2.18 3.97 -32.07
N ASN A 733 -2.51 5.18 -31.60
CA ASN A 733 -3.67 5.45 -30.74
C ASN A 733 -4.95 5.77 -31.52
N VAL A 734 -4.84 6.23 -32.77
CA VAL A 734 -5.94 6.72 -33.58
C VAL A 734 -6.32 5.69 -34.65
N LYS A 735 -7.62 5.53 -34.92
CA LYS A 735 -8.11 4.68 -36.01
C LYS A 735 -7.58 5.16 -37.37
N GLY A 736 -7.42 4.21 -38.30
CA GLY A 736 -7.02 4.49 -39.67
C GLY A 736 -5.60 4.03 -40.02
N GLY A 737 -4.59 4.23 -39.15
CA GLY A 737 -3.23 3.77 -39.41
C GLY A 737 -2.76 2.62 -38.47
N ARG A 738 -3.44 2.46 -37.36
CA ARG A 738 -3.11 1.36 -36.40
C ARG A 738 -3.63 0.01 -36.85
N CYS A 739 -3.05 -1.04 -36.32
CA CYS A 739 -3.61 -2.38 -36.42
C CYS A 739 -4.91 -2.45 -35.61
N GLU A 740 -6.03 -2.75 -36.24
CA GLU A 740 -7.32 -2.80 -35.54
C GLU A 740 -7.50 -4.06 -34.71
N THR A 741 -6.80 -5.16 -35.01
CA THR A 741 -6.83 -6.42 -34.24
C THR A 741 -6.32 -6.20 -32.80
N CYS A 742 -5.16 -5.57 -32.63
CA CYS A 742 -4.61 -5.22 -31.32
C CYS A 742 -4.91 -3.76 -30.91
N LYS A 743 -5.67 -3.01 -31.69
CA LYS A 743 -5.98 -1.59 -31.47
C LYS A 743 -4.73 -0.72 -31.22
N GLY A 744 -3.59 -1.09 -31.83
CA GLY A 744 -2.31 -0.39 -31.70
C GLY A 744 -1.46 -0.81 -30.49
N ASN A 745 -1.85 -1.77 -29.69
CA ASN A 745 -1.05 -2.25 -28.56
C ASN A 745 0.21 -3.04 -29.05
N GLY A 746 0.12 -3.71 -30.19
CA GLY A 746 1.14 -4.64 -30.68
C GLY A 746 1.01 -6.05 -30.08
N TYR A 747 0.35 -6.19 -28.96
CA TYR A 747 0.17 -7.43 -28.22
C TYR A 747 -1.31 -7.65 -27.86
N LYS A 748 -1.70 -8.89 -27.63
CA LYS A 748 -2.96 -9.28 -26.98
C LYS A 748 -2.64 -9.72 -25.58
N THR A 749 -3.38 -9.21 -24.59
CA THR A 749 -3.29 -9.68 -23.22
C THR A 749 -4.22 -10.88 -23.06
N ILE A 750 -3.70 -11.97 -22.56
CA ILE A 750 -4.45 -13.14 -22.13
C ILE A 750 -4.53 -13.07 -20.61
N GLU A 751 -5.74 -12.77 -20.11
CA GLU A 751 -6.01 -12.73 -18.68
C GLU A 751 -5.97 -14.14 -18.10
N MET A 752 -5.19 -14.34 -17.04
CA MET A 752 -5.03 -15.60 -16.34
C MET A 752 -5.55 -15.44 -14.90
N ASN A 753 -6.62 -16.18 -14.55
CA ASN A 753 -7.36 -16.00 -13.28
C ASN A 753 -6.53 -16.08 -12.00
N PHE A 754 -5.39 -16.78 -11.99
CA PHE A 754 -4.55 -17.00 -10.81
C PHE A 754 -3.05 -16.74 -11.06
N LEU A 755 -2.66 -16.35 -12.26
CA LEU A 755 -1.29 -16.04 -12.66
C LEU A 755 -1.24 -14.64 -13.29
N PRO A 756 -0.06 -14.02 -13.37
CA PRO A 756 0.10 -12.76 -14.11
C PRO A 756 -0.36 -12.91 -15.56
N ASP A 757 -1.01 -11.86 -16.06
CA ASP A 757 -1.46 -11.79 -17.46
C ASP A 757 -0.31 -12.02 -18.44
N VAL A 758 -0.54 -12.80 -19.48
CA VAL A 758 0.46 -13.08 -20.52
C VAL A 758 0.20 -12.19 -21.74
N MET A 759 1.26 -11.50 -22.21
CA MET A 759 1.22 -10.70 -23.41
C MET A 759 1.78 -11.49 -24.59
N VAL A 760 0.91 -11.77 -25.59
CA VAL A 760 1.28 -12.48 -26.81
C VAL A 760 1.33 -11.50 -27.99
N PRO A 761 2.38 -11.51 -28.85
CA PRO A 761 2.44 -10.68 -30.05
C PRO A 761 1.18 -10.82 -30.91
N CYS A 762 0.67 -9.72 -31.44
CA CYS A 762 -0.50 -9.71 -32.29
C CYS A 762 -0.24 -10.45 -33.59
N GLU A 763 -1.02 -11.47 -33.91
CA GLU A 763 -0.90 -12.29 -35.12
C GLU A 763 -0.99 -11.50 -36.42
N SER A 764 -1.80 -10.40 -36.45
CA SER A 764 -2.01 -9.59 -37.65
C SER A 764 -0.87 -8.61 -37.94
N CYS A 765 -0.27 -8.01 -36.91
CA CYS A 765 0.79 -7.01 -37.09
C CYS A 765 2.17 -7.46 -36.59
N HIS A 766 2.27 -8.66 -36.01
CA HIS A 766 3.52 -9.22 -35.46
C HIS A 766 4.28 -8.21 -34.58
N GLY A 767 3.58 -7.55 -33.64
CA GLY A 767 4.14 -6.56 -32.74
C GLY A 767 4.31 -5.14 -33.34
N LYS A 768 4.13 -4.93 -34.63
CA LYS A 768 4.42 -3.65 -35.34
C LYS A 768 3.42 -2.53 -35.07
N ARG A 769 2.28 -2.78 -34.41
CA ARG A 769 1.25 -1.81 -34.01
C ARG A 769 0.45 -1.14 -35.12
N TYR A 770 0.89 -1.18 -36.39
CA TYR A 770 0.29 -0.51 -37.54
C TYR A 770 -0.26 -1.47 -38.58
N ASN A 771 -1.13 -0.98 -39.44
CA ASN A 771 -1.57 -1.71 -40.62
C ASN A 771 -0.49 -1.65 -41.74
N ARG A 772 -0.63 -2.54 -42.72
CA ARG A 772 0.33 -2.72 -43.81
C ARG A 772 0.58 -1.44 -44.59
N GLU A 773 -0.47 -0.70 -44.95
CA GLU A 773 -0.37 0.48 -45.78
C GLU A 773 0.41 1.63 -45.09
N THR A 774 0.27 1.80 -43.76
CA THR A 774 1.06 2.76 -42.99
C THR A 774 2.54 2.40 -42.94
N LEU A 775 2.86 1.10 -42.93
CA LEU A 775 4.23 0.58 -42.90
C LEU A 775 4.96 0.72 -44.26
N GLU A 776 4.23 0.95 -45.35
CA GLU A 776 4.83 1.18 -46.67
C GLU A 776 5.56 2.52 -46.76
N VAL A 777 5.11 3.54 -45.98
CA VAL A 777 5.78 4.84 -45.91
C VAL A 777 7.12 4.68 -45.18
N ARG A 778 8.19 5.12 -45.83
CA ARG A 778 9.56 4.93 -45.30
C ARG A 778 10.36 6.25 -45.30
N PHE A 779 11.17 6.42 -44.27
CA PHE A 779 12.22 7.42 -44.15
C PHE A 779 13.58 6.74 -44.03
N LYS A 780 14.54 7.08 -44.92
CA LYS A 780 15.84 6.38 -45.01
C LYS A 780 15.68 4.84 -45.04
N GLY A 781 14.66 4.34 -45.76
CA GLY A 781 14.39 2.91 -45.90
C GLY A 781 13.69 2.23 -44.70
N LYS A 782 13.39 2.97 -43.63
CA LYS A 782 12.77 2.44 -42.42
C LYS A 782 11.32 2.91 -42.27
N SER A 783 10.41 2.00 -41.93
CA SER A 783 9.03 2.31 -41.56
C SER A 783 8.94 2.95 -40.16
N ILE A 784 7.80 3.53 -39.82
CA ILE A 784 7.59 4.10 -38.49
C ILE A 784 7.68 3.02 -37.38
N ALA A 785 7.31 1.77 -37.66
CA ALA A 785 7.47 0.68 -36.70
C ALA A 785 8.95 0.31 -36.50
N ASP A 786 9.74 0.29 -37.57
CA ASP A 786 11.18 0.05 -37.49
C ASP A 786 11.88 1.16 -36.67
N VAL A 787 11.43 2.41 -36.80
CA VAL A 787 11.94 3.54 -36.01
C VAL A 787 11.62 3.35 -34.51
N LEU A 788 10.42 2.94 -34.19
CA LEU A 788 10.05 2.65 -32.79
C LEU A 788 10.83 1.46 -32.20
N ASP A 789 11.26 0.51 -33.05
CA ASP A 789 12.09 -0.63 -32.63
C ASP A 789 13.59 -0.31 -32.54
N MET A 790 14.02 0.87 -32.98
CA MET A 790 15.41 1.32 -32.82
C MET A 790 15.73 1.57 -31.35
N THR A 791 16.93 1.16 -30.92
CA THR A 791 17.50 1.66 -29.67
C THR A 791 17.83 3.13 -29.79
N ILE A 792 17.85 3.86 -28.65
CA ILE A 792 18.14 5.30 -28.64
C ILE A 792 19.49 5.58 -29.27
N ASN A 793 20.53 4.78 -29.05
CA ASN A 793 21.84 4.94 -29.67
C ASN A 793 21.73 4.89 -31.22
N VAL A 794 21.04 3.90 -31.77
CA VAL A 794 20.83 3.80 -33.22
C VAL A 794 19.98 4.93 -33.76
N ALA A 795 19.00 5.38 -32.99
CA ALA A 795 18.13 6.48 -33.39
C ALA A 795 18.88 7.83 -33.41
N VAL A 796 19.81 8.06 -32.50
CA VAL A 796 20.69 9.25 -32.52
C VAL A 796 21.46 9.34 -33.84
N ASP A 797 22.11 8.26 -34.26
CA ASP A 797 22.84 8.22 -35.55
C ASP A 797 21.87 8.32 -36.74
N PHE A 798 20.71 7.69 -36.68
CA PHE A 798 19.70 7.72 -37.76
C PHE A 798 19.11 9.09 -38.00
N PHE A 799 18.87 9.87 -36.93
CA PHE A 799 18.29 11.22 -36.98
C PHE A 799 19.32 12.36 -36.88
N GLU A 800 20.61 12.12 -37.13
CA GLU A 800 21.68 13.11 -36.99
C GLU A 800 21.38 14.44 -37.71
N ASN A 801 20.69 14.36 -38.87
CA ASN A 801 20.35 15.51 -39.71
C ASN A 801 18.91 16.05 -39.46
N VAL A 802 18.27 15.68 -38.35
CA VAL A 802 16.91 16.12 -37.98
C VAL A 802 16.94 16.73 -36.56
N PRO A 803 17.33 18.02 -36.43
CA PRO A 803 17.60 18.62 -35.09
C PRO A 803 16.42 18.55 -34.11
N SER A 804 15.19 18.70 -34.61
CA SER A 804 13.98 18.65 -33.77
C SER A 804 13.77 17.28 -33.04
N ILE A 805 14.21 16.22 -33.71
CA ILE A 805 14.18 14.83 -33.13
C ILE A 805 15.47 14.59 -32.35
N LEU A 806 16.63 14.90 -32.95
CA LEU A 806 17.94 14.61 -32.37
C LEU A 806 18.10 15.20 -30.98
N ASN A 807 17.74 16.47 -30.78
CA ASN A 807 17.90 17.16 -29.49
C ASN A 807 17.14 16.44 -28.36
N LYS A 808 15.96 15.89 -28.64
CA LYS A 808 15.15 15.16 -27.63
C LYS A 808 15.69 13.77 -27.35
N ILE A 809 16.17 13.03 -28.37
CA ILE A 809 16.69 11.67 -28.16
C ILE A 809 18.12 11.67 -27.61
N LYS A 810 18.92 12.69 -27.90
CA LYS A 810 20.28 12.83 -27.36
C LYS A 810 20.28 12.93 -25.84
N VAL A 811 19.33 13.62 -25.25
CA VAL A 811 19.18 13.73 -23.80
C VAL A 811 18.88 12.37 -23.17
N LEU A 812 18.08 11.51 -23.83
CA LEU A 812 17.85 10.13 -23.39
C LEU A 812 19.15 9.31 -23.40
N GLN A 813 20.02 9.54 -24.38
CA GLN A 813 21.35 8.91 -24.42
C GLN A 813 22.26 9.43 -23.30
N GLU A 814 22.23 10.74 -23.01
CA GLU A 814 23.04 11.38 -21.97
C GLU A 814 22.70 10.89 -20.56
N VAL A 815 21.43 10.52 -20.30
CA VAL A 815 21.02 9.91 -19.01
C VAL A 815 21.31 8.40 -18.94
N GLY A 816 22.09 7.83 -19.89
CA GLY A 816 22.46 6.42 -19.88
C GLY A 816 21.41 5.45 -20.42
N LEU A 817 20.37 5.92 -21.11
CA LEU A 817 19.30 5.09 -21.68
C LEU A 817 19.52 4.72 -23.16
N GLY A 818 20.74 4.82 -23.67
CA GLY A 818 21.05 4.53 -25.07
C GLY A 818 20.65 3.14 -25.56
N TYR A 819 20.51 2.17 -24.67
CA TYR A 819 20.19 0.77 -24.97
C TYR A 819 18.68 0.47 -25.09
N ILE A 820 17.79 1.29 -24.51
CA ILE A 820 16.34 1.06 -24.61
C ILE A 820 15.82 1.41 -25.99
N LYS A 821 14.69 0.79 -26.39
CA LYS A 821 14.02 1.13 -27.67
C LYS A 821 13.12 2.33 -27.52
N LEU A 822 13.02 3.19 -28.57
CA LEU A 822 12.11 4.34 -28.57
C LEU A 822 10.66 3.94 -28.30
N GLY A 823 10.20 2.82 -28.84
CA GLY A 823 8.85 2.30 -28.67
C GLY A 823 8.69 1.25 -27.58
N GLN A 824 9.66 1.07 -26.69
CA GLN A 824 9.59 0.11 -25.57
C GLN A 824 8.41 0.43 -24.67
N SER A 825 7.58 -0.56 -24.37
CA SER A 825 6.40 -0.35 -23.51
C SER A 825 6.82 0.12 -22.10
N SER A 826 6.08 1.09 -21.55
CA SER A 826 6.29 1.55 -20.17
C SER A 826 6.17 0.43 -19.12
N THR A 827 5.40 -0.62 -19.41
CA THR A 827 5.21 -1.77 -18.52
C THR A 827 6.43 -2.70 -18.47
N THR A 828 7.36 -2.58 -19.42
CA THR A 828 8.61 -3.37 -19.48
C THR A 828 9.83 -2.58 -19.04
N LEU A 829 9.69 -1.31 -18.71
CA LEU A 829 10.75 -0.49 -18.14
C LEU A 829 10.88 -0.75 -16.64
N SER A 830 12.12 -0.79 -16.15
CA SER A 830 12.38 -0.79 -14.71
C SER A 830 12.01 0.56 -14.07
N GLY A 831 11.88 0.60 -12.74
CA GLY A 831 11.64 1.85 -11.99
C GLY A 831 12.69 2.92 -12.30
N GLY A 832 13.97 2.55 -12.26
CA GLY A 832 15.09 3.44 -12.56
C GLY A 832 15.14 3.90 -14.02
N GLU A 833 14.79 3.04 -15.00
CA GLU A 833 14.66 3.45 -16.40
C GLU A 833 13.53 4.45 -16.58
N SER A 834 12.37 4.21 -15.98
CA SER A 834 11.22 5.13 -16.01
C SER A 834 11.58 6.49 -15.41
N GLN A 835 12.29 6.50 -14.31
CA GLN A 835 12.77 7.72 -13.64
C GLN A 835 13.75 8.50 -14.52
N ARG A 836 14.71 7.83 -15.17
CA ARG A 836 15.65 8.47 -16.09
C ARG A 836 14.97 9.02 -17.37
N VAL A 837 13.90 8.37 -17.87
CA VAL A 837 13.09 8.93 -18.97
C VAL A 837 12.40 10.22 -18.54
N LYS A 838 11.86 10.29 -17.31
CA LYS A 838 11.27 11.51 -16.73
C LYS A 838 12.32 12.61 -16.63
N LEU A 839 13.47 12.31 -16.07
CA LEU A 839 14.59 13.24 -15.93
C LEU A 839 15.05 13.77 -17.29
N ALA A 840 15.22 12.91 -18.30
CA ALA A 840 15.57 13.31 -19.66
C ALA A 840 14.54 14.26 -20.26
N THR A 841 13.27 14.06 -20.00
CA THR A 841 12.19 14.92 -20.50
C THR A 841 12.30 16.33 -19.92
N GLU A 842 12.61 16.46 -18.65
CA GLU A 842 12.78 17.77 -18.01
C GLU A 842 14.07 18.45 -18.47
N LEU A 843 15.16 17.72 -18.64
CA LEU A 843 16.41 18.26 -19.20
C LEU A 843 16.28 18.81 -20.61
N ALA A 844 15.39 18.23 -21.43
CA ALA A 844 15.12 18.67 -22.80
C ALA A 844 14.27 19.96 -22.86
N ARG A 845 13.67 20.40 -21.75
CA ARG A 845 12.87 21.63 -21.66
C ARG A 845 13.75 22.86 -21.43
N THR A 846 13.21 24.02 -21.82
CA THR A 846 13.83 25.32 -21.50
C THR A 846 13.80 25.53 -19.99
N ASP A 847 14.91 25.85 -19.41
CA ASP A 847 15.12 25.97 -17.97
C ASP A 847 15.16 27.44 -17.52
N THR A 848 14.57 27.78 -16.40
CA THR A 848 14.56 29.12 -15.80
C THR A 848 15.70 29.34 -14.82
N GLY A 849 16.35 28.24 -14.36
CA GLY A 849 17.40 28.30 -13.34
C GLY A 849 16.88 28.36 -11.88
N ASN A 850 15.56 28.44 -11.68
CA ASN A 850 14.94 28.47 -10.34
C ASN A 850 14.00 27.29 -10.10
N THR A 851 14.24 26.16 -10.77
CA THR A 851 13.42 24.94 -10.61
C THR A 851 13.97 24.08 -9.47
N MET A 852 13.09 23.57 -8.63
CA MET A 852 13.42 22.54 -7.64
C MET A 852 13.12 21.16 -8.19
N TYR A 853 14.12 20.31 -8.29
CA TYR A 853 14.01 18.90 -8.66
C TYR A 853 14.05 18.04 -7.40
N VAL A 854 13.04 17.21 -7.21
CA VAL A 854 12.96 16.25 -6.10
C VAL A 854 13.04 14.85 -6.70
N LEU A 855 14.09 14.10 -6.35
CA LEU A 855 14.31 12.73 -6.81
C LEU A 855 14.27 11.77 -5.62
N ASP A 856 13.57 10.67 -5.81
CA ASP A 856 13.43 9.62 -4.78
C ASP A 856 14.21 8.38 -5.22
N GLU A 857 15.29 8.07 -4.50
CA GLU A 857 16.20 6.93 -4.71
C GLU A 857 16.59 6.73 -6.20
N PRO A 858 17.19 7.73 -6.86
CA PRO A 858 17.47 7.66 -8.29
C PRO A 858 18.57 6.65 -8.68
N THR A 859 19.31 6.09 -7.72
CA THR A 859 20.35 5.07 -7.97
C THR A 859 19.83 3.65 -8.02
N THR A 860 18.54 3.46 -7.79
CA THR A 860 17.90 2.14 -7.84
C THR A 860 18.19 1.40 -9.14
N GLY A 861 18.76 0.18 -9.02
CA GLY A 861 19.08 -0.67 -10.18
C GLY A 861 20.23 -0.17 -11.05
N LEU A 862 21.07 0.72 -10.53
CA LEU A 862 22.19 1.27 -11.27
C LEU A 862 23.53 0.64 -10.88
N HIS A 863 24.31 0.26 -11.87
CA HIS A 863 25.71 -0.06 -11.71
C HIS A 863 26.52 1.21 -11.40
N PHE A 864 27.71 1.10 -10.78
CA PHE A 864 28.59 2.24 -10.43
C PHE A 864 28.83 3.20 -11.61
N GLU A 865 29.03 2.70 -12.80
CA GLU A 865 29.21 3.53 -14.01
C GLU A 865 27.94 4.31 -14.37
N ASP A 866 26.74 3.69 -14.21
CA ASP A 866 25.45 4.39 -14.44
C ASP A 866 25.24 5.48 -13.39
N ILE A 867 25.68 5.28 -12.14
CA ILE A 867 25.65 6.29 -11.07
C ILE A 867 26.56 7.47 -11.43
N ARG A 868 27.75 7.21 -11.95
CA ARG A 868 28.68 8.26 -12.44
C ARG A 868 28.02 9.12 -13.53
N VAL A 869 27.34 8.50 -14.47
CA VAL A 869 26.59 9.20 -15.53
C VAL A 869 25.47 10.04 -14.95
N LEU A 870 24.67 9.47 -14.03
CA LEU A 870 23.57 10.17 -13.35
C LEU A 870 24.08 11.41 -12.58
N LEU A 871 25.16 11.28 -11.82
CA LEU A 871 25.79 12.42 -11.11
C LEU A 871 26.20 13.54 -12.07
N GLY A 872 26.73 13.20 -13.24
CA GLY A 872 27.04 14.18 -14.29
C GLY A 872 25.79 14.97 -14.74
N VAL A 873 24.66 14.30 -14.83
CA VAL A 873 23.37 14.91 -15.19
C VAL A 873 22.85 15.83 -14.07
N LEU A 874 22.85 15.35 -12.82
CA LEU A 874 22.40 16.13 -11.66
C LEU A 874 23.26 17.38 -11.47
N ASN A 875 24.57 17.28 -11.64
CA ASN A 875 25.50 18.41 -11.58
C ASN A 875 25.18 19.45 -12.68
N LYS A 876 24.90 19.03 -13.91
CA LYS A 876 24.49 19.95 -15.00
C LYS A 876 23.22 20.73 -14.65
N LEU A 877 22.24 20.13 -13.94
CA LEU A 877 21.04 20.83 -13.48
C LEU A 877 21.39 21.91 -12.46
N VAL A 878 22.23 21.59 -11.48
CA VAL A 878 22.67 22.56 -10.46
C VAL A 878 23.51 23.69 -11.07
N GLU A 879 24.38 23.39 -12.03
CA GLU A 879 25.19 24.38 -12.73
C GLU A 879 24.35 25.40 -13.52
N LYS A 880 23.13 25.03 -13.91
CA LYS A 880 22.15 25.95 -14.51
C LYS A 880 21.42 26.83 -13.48
N GLY A 881 21.72 26.71 -12.19
CA GLY A 881 21.11 27.48 -11.12
C GLY A 881 20.01 26.78 -10.35
N ASN A 882 19.58 25.58 -10.80
CA ASN A 882 18.49 24.83 -10.16
C ASN A 882 18.88 24.22 -8.83
N THR A 883 17.88 23.92 -8.03
CA THR A 883 18.03 23.16 -6.77
C THR A 883 17.69 21.71 -7.00
N VAL A 884 18.55 20.80 -6.59
CA VAL A 884 18.34 19.36 -6.70
C VAL A 884 18.33 18.74 -5.32
N ILE A 885 17.18 18.15 -4.93
CA ILE A 885 17.00 17.42 -3.68
C ILE A 885 16.90 15.94 -4.02
N VAL A 886 17.70 15.12 -3.37
CA VAL A 886 17.72 13.66 -3.60
C VAL A 886 17.54 12.94 -2.28
N ILE A 887 16.55 12.09 -2.18
CA ILE A 887 16.44 11.11 -1.08
C ILE A 887 17.31 9.93 -1.47
N GLU A 888 18.35 9.59 -0.66
CA GLU A 888 19.30 8.57 -1.03
C GLU A 888 19.93 7.81 0.15
N HIS A 889 20.35 6.58 -0.16
CA HIS A 889 21.10 5.70 0.73
C HIS A 889 22.48 5.32 0.15
N ASN A 890 22.69 5.54 -1.14
CA ASN A 890 23.92 5.22 -1.83
C ASN A 890 25.04 6.21 -1.45
N LEU A 891 26.10 5.70 -0.85
CA LEU A 891 27.22 6.52 -0.36
C LEU A 891 27.97 7.28 -1.47
N ASP A 892 28.01 6.74 -2.69
CA ASP A 892 28.64 7.39 -3.84
C ASP A 892 27.92 8.68 -4.26
N ILE A 893 26.61 8.73 -4.10
CA ILE A 893 25.80 9.94 -4.28
C ILE A 893 25.99 10.89 -3.10
N ILE A 894 25.86 10.35 -1.88
CA ILE A 894 25.89 11.14 -0.64
C ILE A 894 27.23 11.86 -0.49
N LYS A 895 28.38 11.20 -0.77
CA LYS A 895 29.71 11.83 -0.72
C LYS A 895 29.89 12.95 -1.75
N CYS A 896 29.08 12.98 -2.81
CA CYS A 896 29.13 14.00 -3.85
C CYS A 896 28.18 15.18 -3.61
N ALA A 897 27.31 15.15 -2.59
CA ALA A 897 26.36 16.21 -2.29
C ALA A 897 27.04 17.50 -1.81
N ASP A 898 26.44 18.66 -2.11
CA ASP A 898 26.87 19.94 -1.56
C ASP A 898 26.39 20.12 -0.12
N HIS A 899 25.18 19.60 0.16
CA HIS A 899 24.54 19.69 1.47
C HIS A 899 23.81 18.37 1.80
N ILE A 900 23.80 18.00 3.07
CA ILE A 900 23.11 16.80 3.56
C ILE A 900 22.17 17.21 4.69
N VAL A 901 21.00 16.59 4.72
CA VAL A 901 20.07 16.59 5.86
C VAL A 901 19.87 15.13 6.29
N ASP A 902 20.36 14.78 7.47
CA ASP A 902 20.33 13.42 7.98
C ASP A 902 19.25 13.24 9.04
N LEU A 903 18.32 12.29 8.81
CA LEU A 903 17.20 11.98 9.69
C LEU A 903 17.43 10.66 10.44
N GLY A 904 17.02 10.63 11.70
CA GLY A 904 17.17 9.45 12.54
C GLY A 904 16.64 9.68 13.96
N PRO A 905 17.28 9.01 14.97
CA PRO A 905 18.40 8.05 14.88
C PRO A 905 17.99 6.69 14.31
N ASP A 906 16.71 6.31 14.45
CA ASP A 906 16.17 5.02 14.02
C ASP A 906 14.96 5.20 13.11
N GLY A 907 14.30 4.08 12.72
CA GLY A 907 13.04 4.09 12.01
C GLY A 907 11.83 4.09 12.95
N GLY A 908 10.64 4.42 12.41
CA GLY A 908 9.38 4.40 13.15
C GLY A 908 9.29 5.43 14.27
N GLU A 909 8.76 5.05 15.43
CA GLU A 909 8.55 5.97 16.56
C GLU A 909 9.83 6.52 17.15
N LYS A 910 10.93 5.79 17.05
CA LYS A 910 12.26 6.20 17.53
C LYS A 910 12.99 7.12 16.54
N GLY A 911 12.43 7.30 15.34
CA GLY A 911 12.93 8.21 14.32
C GLY A 911 12.25 9.57 14.33
N GLY A 912 12.35 10.26 13.18
CA GLY A 912 11.64 11.51 12.95
C GLY A 912 12.33 12.76 13.46
N TYR A 913 13.62 12.70 13.77
CA TYR A 913 14.45 13.84 14.15
C TYR A 913 15.46 14.17 13.07
N ILE A 914 15.86 15.44 12.99
CA ILE A 914 17.05 15.84 12.21
C ILE A 914 18.27 15.68 13.12
N LEU A 915 19.16 14.78 12.75
CA LEU A 915 20.38 14.51 13.52
C LEU A 915 21.50 15.49 13.17
N ALA A 916 21.63 15.81 11.89
CA ALA A 916 22.68 16.71 11.42
C ALA A 916 22.29 17.33 10.06
N THR A 917 22.76 18.56 9.83
CA THR A 917 22.67 19.27 8.56
C THR A 917 24.02 19.93 8.26
N GLY A 918 24.45 19.93 7.00
CA GLY A 918 25.70 20.53 6.60
C GLY A 918 26.34 19.83 5.41
N THR A 919 27.61 20.11 5.17
CA THR A 919 28.40 19.42 4.13
C THR A 919 28.72 17.97 4.56
N PRO A 920 29.04 17.07 3.64
CA PRO A 920 29.47 15.71 3.98
C PRO A 920 30.59 15.68 5.04
N GLU A 921 31.54 16.60 4.97
CA GLU A 921 32.68 16.71 5.89
C GLU A 921 32.28 17.18 7.30
N GLU A 922 31.15 17.88 7.43
CA GLU A 922 30.52 18.26 8.70
C GLU A 922 29.72 17.12 9.30
N ILE A 923 28.93 16.42 8.47
CA ILE A 923 28.08 15.29 8.90
C ILE A 923 28.90 14.17 9.55
N VAL A 924 30.06 13.80 9.00
CA VAL A 924 30.92 12.73 9.54
C VAL A 924 31.42 12.97 10.97
N LYS A 925 31.28 14.21 11.51
CA LYS A 925 31.64 14.55 12.89
C LYS A 925 30.53 14.11 13.88
N ASN A 926 29.29 13.87 13.40
CA ASN A 926 28.21 13.42 14.24
C ASN A 926 28.41 11.94 14.61
N LYS A 927 28.33 11.62 15.91
CA LYS A 927 28.52 10.25 16.42
C LYS A 927 27.21 9.46 16.50
N GLU A 928 26.06 10.13 16.46
CA GLU A 928 24.73 9.50 16.57
C GLU A 928 24.16 9.11 15.19
N SER A 929 24.74 9.64 14.12
CA SER A 929 24.32 9.36 12.74
C SER A 929 24.98 8.09 12.21
N TYR A 930 24.15 7.14 11.83
CA TYR A 930 24.64 5.95 11.10
C TYR A 930 25.17 6.31 9.72
N THR A 931 24.57 7.27 9.02
CA THR A 931 25.08 7.79 7.75
C THR A 931 26.50 8.33 7.91
N ALA A 932 26.75 9.09 8.97
CA ALA A 932 28.10 9.62 9.26
C ALA A 932 29.13 8.52 9.47
N LEU A 933 28.75 7.41 10.11
CA LEU A 933 29.65 6.28 10.36
C LEU A 933 30.18 5.69 9.06
N TYR A 934 29.30 5.37 8.11
CA TYR A 934 29.68 4.77 6.83
C TYR A 934 30.31 5.80 5.87
N LEU A 935 29.81 7.05 5.87
CA LEU A 935 30.34 8.11 5.02
C LEU A 935 31.79 8.45 5.35
N ARG A 936 32.22 8.26 6.60
CA ARG A 936 33.60 8.49 7.03
C ARG A 936 34.60 7.60 6.28
N GLU A 937 34.24 6.36 6.00
CA GLU A 937 35.06 5.40 5.25
C GLU A 937 35.21 5.81 3.78
N GLU A 938 34.24 6.51 3.23
CA GLU A 938 34.20 6.93 1.81
C GLU A 938 34.87 8.32 1.56
N LEU A 939 35.08 9.12 2.61
CA LEU A 939 35.71 10.44 2.50
C LEU A 939 37.24 10.43 2.84
N VAL A 940 37.78 9.32 3.31
CA VAL A 940 39.20 9.11 3.53
C VAL A 940 39.89 8.75 2.23
#